data_6afd52809f5aa4402757b0f0864b345a
#
_entry.id   6afd52809f5aa4402757b0f0864b345a
#
_cell.length_a   1.000
_cell.length_b   1.000
_cell.length_c   1.000
_cell.angle_alpha   90.00
_cell.angle_beta   90.00
_cell.angle_gamma   90.00
#
_symmetry.space_group_name_H-M   'P 1'
#
loop_
_entity.id
_entity.type
_entity.pdbx_description
1 polymer ?
#
loop_
_entity_poly.entity_id
_entity_poly.type
_entity_poly.pdbx_seq_one_letter_code
_entity_poly.pdbx_strand_id
1 'polypeptide(L)'
;MKKLILALILGFTSILSAQNSVSGKVINLENQPLSGVSVYAPELHKGTTTDENGKYEFKNLPNGSFRITFTFVGFTTQSKAISKLLKENTVDITLTESVFEMDEVVVSTPFNKLQSQNVMKVEHESIKTLQQKGTSTLIEGLATIPGVSQISTGTSIGKPVIRGLSGNRVLVYSQGVRIENQQFGDEHGLGLNDAGIESVEVIKGPASLLYGSDALGGVLYFNPEKFADANTFKANFSQKYFTNTQGSNSSIGLKTSTDNWKFLARGSFNTHSDYKIADGERVTNTRYNETDFKTGVGYSNSSFSSVLRYNYNKLDLGMPDNGIGEQSTSKNTEFPRQGIFNHLLSLNNVIFFENSKLDVDLGYIANDRSEFEDSNDASLHMKLNTFNYNAKYHFPKLGKIETIIGVQGMHQTNKNSGEEYLIPDATTNDFGVFGTANYEWNNSVVQAGLRFDNRNITSQAHGVEGEEGYFLPLDRSFDSFNASLGYKTKLADPLTLRLNVATGFRAPNLAELTSNGVHEGTNRYEIGNAALKTEQNVQTDLNLEYKNTHFEFFINGFYNHVNNYIYTSPTGETRDDNDVFAYIQNNANLYGGEVGLHFHPHPLDWLHFETSFETVTGRKANNDYLPLIPANNWNNTLRTEFKIKNWFEEGYASLNLSSTFSQNNVSGFETASKGYNLVNLGFGGTVKLGKHAFDVNLNGNNLFDKKYIAHLSRLKTDGIPNIGRNIVLGVNFNL
;
A
#
# COMPACT_ATOMS: atom_id res chain seq x y z
N MET A 1 13.25 17.57 -37.39
CA MET A 1 12.39 16.92 -36.39
C MET A 1 11.13 16.26 -36.96
N LYS A 2 10.24 16.92 -37.71
CA LYS A 2 9.01 16.29 -38.24
C LYS A 2 9.26 15.06 -39.15
N LYS A 3 10.34 15.05 -39.96
CA LYS A 3 10.71 13.89 -40.81
C LYS A 3 11.30 12.71 -40.05
N LEU A 4 11.91 12.94 -38.87
CA LEU A 4 12.42 11.89 -38.00
C LEU A 4 11.30 11.18 -37.23
N ILE A 5 10.28 11.94 -36.83
CA ILE A 5 9.08 11.41 -36.16
C ILE A 5 8.25 10.58 -37.14
N LEU A 6 8.15 11.01 -38.41
CA LEU A 6 7.45 10.27 -39.45
C LEU A 6 8.20 8.97 -39.84
N ALA A 7 9.53 8.98 -39.83
CA ALA A 7 10.37 7.78 -40.05
C ALA A 7 10.29 6.79 -38.89
N LEU A 8 10.16 7.27 -37.65
CA LEU A 8 9.93 6.42 -36.47
C LEU A 8 8.52 5.78 -36.50
N ILE A 9 7.51 6.50 -36.99
CA ILE A 9 6.13 5.99 -37.12
C ILE A 9 6.01 4.97 -38.27
N LEU A 10 6.74 5.16 -39.38
CA LEU A 10 6.75 4.25 -40.52
C LEU A 10 7.61 2.99 -40.33
N GLY A 11 8.57 3.00 -39.40
CA GLY A 11 9.38 1.83 -39.04
C GLY A 11 8.64 0.77 -38.21
N PHE A 12 7.42 1.05 -37.74
CA PHE A 12 6.61 0.15 -36.92
C PHE A 12 5.65 -0.77 -37.69
N THR A 13 5.62 -0.69 -39.00
CA THR A 13 4.70 -1.51 -39.83
C THR A 13 5.44 -2.58 -40.62
N SER A 14 5.74 -3.68 -40.03
CA SER A 14 5.76 -5.04 -40.59
C SER A 14 6.63 -6.03 -39.80
N ILE A 15 6.14 -6.46 -38.64
CA ILE A 15 6.54 -7.75 -38.09
C ILE A 15 5.29 -8.63 -38.15
N LEU A 16 5.18 -9.44 -39.17
CA LEU A 16 4.31 -10.61 -39.21
C LEU A 16 4.84 -11.60 -38.17
N SER A 17 4.47 -11.41 -36.91
CA SER A 17 4.80 -12.34 -35.84
C SER A 17 3.87 -13.54 -35.94
N ALA A 18 4.44 -14.73 -35.93
CA ALA A 18 3.69 -15.95 -35.69
C ALA A 18 2.91 -15.77 -34.38
N GLN A 19 1.58 -15.88 -34.43
CA GLN A 19 0.73 -15.75 -33.25
C GLN A 19 0.92 -16.99 -32.38
N ASN A 20 1.64 -16.83 -31.25
CA ASN A 20 1.73 -17.89 -30.27
C ASN A 20 0.47 -17.94 -29.41
N SER A 21 0.01 -19.11 -29.11
CA SER A 21 -1.13 -19.34 -28.23
C SER A 21 -0.78 -20.34 -27.10
N VAL A 22 -1.47 -20.21 -26.00
CA VAL A 22 -1.51 -21.21 -24.93
C VAL A 22 -2.97 -21.53 -24.69
N SER A 23 -3.31 -22.79 -24.76
CA SER A 23 -4.63 -23.30 -24.43
C SER A 23 -4.50 -24.46 -23.44
N GLY A 24 -5.58 -24.88 -22.85
CA GLY A 24 -5.59 -26.03 -21.96
C GLY A 24 -6.91 -26.20 -21.26
N LYS A 25 -6.94 -27.17 -20.33
CA LYS A 25 -8.09 -27.47 -19.50
C LYS A 25 -7.72 -27.37 -18.04
N VAL A 26 -8.64 -26.82 -17.24
CA VAL A 26 -8.54 -26.77 -15.78
C VAL A 26 -9.55 -27.73 -15.18
N ILE A 27 -9.08 -28.63 -14.31
CA ILE A 27 -9.87 -29.66 -13.65
C ILE A 27 -9.60 -29.69 -12.14
N ASN A 28 -10.47 -30.32 -11.38
CA ASN A 28 -10.20 -30.68 -9.98
C ASN A 28 -9.52 -32.08 -9.87
N LEU A 29 -9.23 -32.52 -8.65
CA LEU A 29 -8.63 -33.85 -8.40
C LEU A 29 -9.54 -35.04 -8.82
N GLU A 30 -10.84 -34.80 -8.96
CA GLU A 30 -11.83 -35.80 -9.42
C GLU A 30 -11.98 -35.82 -10.95
N ASN A 31 -11.10 -35.09 -11.68
CA ASN A 31 -11.13 -34.89 -13.13
C ASN A 31 -12.37 -34.13 -13.65
N GLN A 32 -13.10 -33.41 -12.79
CA GLN A 32 -14.24 -32.60 -13.20
C GLN A 32 -13.75 -31.27 -13.74
N PRO A 33 -14.32 -30.75 -14.85
CA PRO A 33 -13.95 -29.46 -15.40
C PRO A 33 -14.38 -28.31 -14.48
N LEU A 34 -13.49 -27.35 -14.28
CA LEU A 34 -13.76 -26.16 -13.49
C LEU A 34 -14.07 -24.98 -14.43
N SER A 35 -15.34 -24.56 -14.45
CA SER A 35 -15.82 -23.39 -15.19
C SER A 35 -15.63 -22.11 -14.38
N GLY A 36 -15.25 -20.98 -15.04
CA GLY A 36 -15.08 -19.70 -14.38
C GLY A 36 -13.74 -19.52 -13.66
N VAL A 37 -12.77 -20.42 -13.84
CA VAL A 37 -11.41 -20.23 -13.33
C VAL A 37 -10.80 -19.01 -14.00
N SER A 38 -10.32 -18.03 -13.21
CA SER A 38 -9.57 -16.89 -13.71
C SER A 38 -8.18 -17.35 -14.14
N VAL A 39 -7.84 -17.11 -15.38
CA VAL A 39 -6.53 -17.41 -15.97
C VAL A 39 -5.89 -16.09 -16.37
N TYR A 40 -4.80 -15.68 -15.70
CA TYR A 40 -4.24 -14.36 -15.81
C TYR A 40 -2.73 -14.38 -16.05
N ALA A 41 -2.25 -13.54 -16.96
CA ALA A 41 -0.84 -13.32 -17.23
C ALA A 41 -0.42 -11.91 -16.74
N PRO A 42 0.20 -11.80 -15.54
CA PRO A 42 0.48 -10.51 -14.89
C PRO A 42 1.35 -9.58 -15.76
N GLU A 43 2.42 -10.09 -16.34
CA GLU A 43 3.36 -9.29 -17.16
C GLU A 43 2.71 -8.75 -18.45
N LEU A 44 1.60 -9.34 -18.88
CA LEU A 44 0.86 -8.94 -20.07
C LEU A 44 -0.39 -8.14 -19.73
N HIS A 45 -0.73 -8.03 -18.44
CA HIS A 45 -2.01 -7.51 -17.97
C HIS A 45 -3.21 -8.11 -18.75
N LYS A 46 -3.14 -9.42 -19.02
CA LYS A 46 -4.10 -10.12 -19.89
C LYS A 46 -4.75 -11.25 -19.12
N GLY A 47 -6.09 -11.33 -19.19
CA GLY A 47 -6.90 -12.34 -18.56
C GLY A 47 -7.84 -13.04 -19.51
N THR A 48 -8.25 -14.25 -19.14
CA THR A 48 -9.35 -15.02 -19.70
C THR A 48 -9.96 -15.87 -18.58
N THR A 49 -11.12 -16.47 -18.85
CA THR A 49 -11.78 -17.41 -17.94
C THR A 49 -12.03 -18.74 -18.62
N THR A 50 -12.09 -19.83 -17.85
CA THR A 50 -12.44 -21.15 -18.38
C THR A 50 -13.94 -21.23 -18.71
N ASP A 51 -14.26 -21.91 -19.81
CA ASP A 51 -15.63 -22.22 -20.24
C ASP A 51 -16.29 -23.35 -19.38
N GLU A 52 -17.52 -23.73 -19.74
CA GLU A 52 -18.26 -24.82 -19.05
C GLU A 52 -17.55 -26.17 -19.10
N ASN A 53 -16.64 -26.39 -20.04
CA ASN A 53 -15.82 -27.60 -20.16
C ASN A 53 -14.45 -27.46 -19.50
N GLY A 54 -14.21 -26.35 -18.76
CA GLY A 54 -12.94 -26.04 -18.13
C GLY A 54 -11.85 -25.59 -19.11
N LYS A 55 -12.17 -25.29 -20.37
CA LYS A 55 -11.19 -24.89 -21.39
C LYS A 55 -10.91 -23.41 -21.36
N TYR A 56 -9.65 -23.03 -21.62
CA TYR A 56 -9.22 -21.66 -21.81
C TYR A 56 -8.28 -21.50 -22.99
N GLU A 57 -8.16 -20.30 -23.55
CA GLU A 57 -7.24 -19.98 -24.61
C GLU A 57 -6.69 -18.55 -24.44
N PHE A 58 -5.38 -18.40 -24.59
CA PHE A 58 -4.67 -17.15 -24.75
C PHE A 58 -4.08 -17.05 -26.15
N LYS A 59 -4.31 -15.95 -26.83
CA LYS A 59 -3.73 -15.63 -28.16
C LYS A 59 -2.75 -14.47 -28.04
N ASN A 60 -1.90 -14.31 -29.06
CA ASN A 60 -0.96 -13.20 -29.17
C ASN A 60 -0.02 -13.09 -27.97
N LEU A 61 0.63 -14.18 -27.62
CA LEU A 61 1.56 -14.26 -26.51
C LEU A 61 3.00 -14.01 -26.97
N PRO A 62 3.87 -13.41 -26.11
CA PRO A 62 5.27 -13.18 -26.43
C PRO A 62 6.10 -14.47 -26.45
N ASN A 63 7.20 -14.44 -27.22
CA ASN A 63 8.19 -15.53 -27.22
C ASN A 63 9.10 -15.57 -25.99
N GLY A 64 8.90 -14.69 -25.04
CA GLY A 64 9.72 -14.57 -23.84
C GLY A 64 9.18 -15.35 -22.64
N SER A 65 9.84 -15.17 -21.50
CA SER A 65 9.43 -15.77 -20.25
C SER A 65 8.38 -14.91 -19.55
N PHE A 66 7.24 -15.48 -19.23
CA PHE A 66 6.16 -14.87 -18.45
C PHE A 66 5.44 -15.94 -17.62
N ARG A 67 4.56 -15.51 -16.71
CA ARG A 67 3.77 -16.43 -15.88
C ARG A 67 2.30 -16.43 -16.29
N ILE A 68 1.65 -17.55 -16.08
CA ILE A 68 0.18 -17.67 -16.10
C ILE A 68 -0.25 -18.18 -14.74
N THR A 69 -1.20 -17.49 -14.12
CA THR A 69 -1.82 -17.86 -12.85
C THR A 69 -3.24 -18.35 -13.07
N PHE A 70 -3.63 -19.36 -12.30
CA PHE A 70 -4.94 -19.98 -12.33
C PHE A 70 -5.53 -19.84 -10.93
N THR A 71 -6.57 -19.03 -10.80
CA THR A 71 -7.23 -18.75 -9.51
C THR A 71 -8.71 -19.08 -9.58
N PHE A 72 -9.20 -19.76 -8.56
CA PHE A 72 -10.61 -20.10 -8.43
C PHE A 72 -10.99 -20.16 -6.95
N VAL A 73 -12.12 -19.57 -6.58
CA VAL A 73 -12.59 -19.52 -5.18
C VAL A 73 -12.76 -20.95 -4.67
N GLY A 74 -12.23 -21.24 -3.48
CA GLY A 74 -12.24 -22.57 -2.89
C GLY A 74 -11.14 -23.51 -3.40
N PHE A 75 -10.16 -23.03 -4.17
CA PHE A 75 -9.05 -23.82 -4.70
C PHE A 75 -7.70 -23.14 -4.50
N THR A 76 -6.65 -23.95 -4.38
CA THR A 76 -5.26 -23.44 -4.31
C THR A 76 -4.84 -22.84 -5.63
N THR A 77 -4.33 -21.60 -5.61
CA THR A 77 -3.78 -20.95 -6.80
C THR A 77 -2.59 -21.71 -7.38
N GLN A 78 -2.59 -21.90 -8.69
CA GLN A 78 -1.47 -22.44 -9.43
C GLN A 78 -0.81 -21.36 -10.28
N SER A 79 0.53 -21.34 -10.29
CA SER A 79 1.32 -20.44 -11.16
C SER A 79 2.28 -21.24 -12.02
N LYS A 80 2.19 -21.06 -13.33
CA LYS A 80 3.01 -21.74 -14.31
C LYS A 80 3.89 -20.76 -15.05
N ALA A 81 5.21 -20.93 -14.97
CA ALA A 81 6.15 -20.19 -15.78
C ALA A 81 6.18 -20.77 -17.20
N ILE A 82 6.04 -19.89 -18.17
CA ILE A 82 6.16 -20.20 -19.61
C ILE A 82 7.50 -19.60 -20.07
N SER A 83 8.43 -20.43 -20.51
CA SER A 83 9.80 -19.98 -20.88
C SER A 83 10.13 -20.10 -22.35
N LYS A 84 9.38 -20.88 -23.10
CA LYS A 84 9.55 -21.06 -24.54
C LYS A 84 8.23 -21.48 -25.15
N LEU A 85 7.65 -20.62 -25.97
CA LEU A 85 6.46 -20.96 -26.71
C LEU A 85 6.79 -21.60 -28.05
N LEU A 86 6.20 -22.74 -28.30
CA LEU A 86 5.95 -23.25 -29.65
C LEU A 86 4.72 -22.52 -30.18
N LYS A 87 4.46 -22.67 -31.51
CA LYS A 87 3.33 -22.02 -32.18
C LYS A 87 1.99 -22.29 -31.49
N GLU A 88 1.82 -23.47 -30.93
CA GLU A 88 0.68 -23.88 -30.08
C GLU A 88 1.24 -24.65 -28.88
N ASN A 89 0.74 -24.30 -27.69
CA ASN A 89 1.14 -24.94 -26.44
C ASN A 89 -0.13 -25.34 -25.66
N THR A 90 -0.14 -26.54 -25.15
CA THR A 90 -1.19 -27.02 -24.25
C THR A 90 -0.66 -27.04 -22.82
N VAL A 91 -1.38 -26.41 -21.90
CA VAL A 91 -1.05 -26.36 -20.47
C VAL A 91 -2.30 -26.73 -19.69
N ASP A 92 -2.42 -28.01 -19.35
CA ASP A 92 -3.51 -28.51 -18.51
C ASP A 92 -3.12 -28.33 -17.03
N ILE A 93 -4.11 -27.95 -16.21
CA ILE A 93 -3.93 -27.65 -14.79
C ILE A 93 -4.94 -28.42 -13.96
N THR A 94 -4.45 -29.03 -12.88
CA THR A 94 -5.31 -29.60 -11.84
C THR A 94 -5.26 -28.69 -10.61
N LEU A 95 -6.39 -28.13 -10.20
CA LEU A 95 -6.50 -27.34 -8.96
C LEU A 95 -6.93 -28.28 -7.81
N THR A 96 -6.35 -28.02 -6.65
CA THR A 96 -6.68 -28.70 -5.39
C THR A 96 -7.61 -27.82 -4.58
N GLU A 97 -8.65 -28.37 -4.01
CA GLU A 97 -9.55 -27.65 -3.11
C GLU A 97 -8.78 -27.07 -1.90
N SER A 98 -9.14 -25.86 -1.51
CA SER A 98 -8.58 -25.17 -0.35
C SER A 98 -9.64 -24.28 0.26
N VAL A 99 -9.78 -24.36 1.55
CA VAL A 99 -10.68 -23.51 2.36
C VAL A 99 -10.00 -22.24 2.85
N PHE A 100 -8.68 -22.13 2.67
CA PHE A 100 -7.91 -20.92 2.98
C PHE A 100 -7.88 -19.95 1.81
N GLU A 101 -7.54 -18.69 2.12
CA GLU A 101 -7.30 -17.69 1.09
C GLU A 101 -6.30 -18.17 0.04
N MET A 102 -6.53 -17.74 -1.17
CA MET A 102 -5.71 -18.11 -2.33
C MET A 102 -4.28 -17.61 -2.15
N ASP A 103 -3.31 -18.47 -2.49
CA ASP A 103 -1.90 -18.07 -2.58
C ASP A 103 -1.72 -17.09 -3.76
N GLU A 104 -1.49 -15.83 -3.46
CA GLU A 104 -1.45 -14.75 -4.45
C GLU A 104 -0.05 -14.57 -5.04
N VAL A 105 0.00 -14.06 -6.27
CA VAL A 105 1.28 -13.62 -6.87
C VAL A 105 1.66 -12.29 -6.28
N VAL A 106 2.80 -12.24 -5.63
CA VAL A 106 3.38 -11.02 -5.07
C VAL A 106 4.14 -10.26 -6.15
N VAL A 107 3.69 -9.07 -6.49
CA VAL A 107 4.26 -8.21 -7.53
C VAL A 107 5.36 -7.31 -6.95
N SER A 108 5.28 -6.98 -5.67
CA SER A 108 6.26 -6.14 -4.97
C SER A 108 7.62 -6.82 -4.72
N THR A 109 7.77 -8.10 -5.06
CA THR A 109 9.06 -8.82 -4.95
C THR A 109 9.76 -8.96 -6.32
N PRO A 110 11.09 -9.19 -6.37
CA PRO A 110 11.83 -9.11 -7.63
C PRO A 110 11.36 -10.08 -8.71
N PHE A 111 10.88 -11.27 -8.31
CA PHE A 111 10.64 -12.37 -9.23
C PHE A 111 9.18 -12.68 -9.50
N ASN A 112 8.24 -11.87 -9.00
CA ASN A 112 6.78 -12.02 -9.19
C ASN A 112 6.30 -13.45 -8.96
N LYS A 113 6.65 -14.04 -7.81
CA LYS A 113 6.31 -15.43 -7.43
C LYS A 113 5.08 -15.45 -6.51
N LEU A 114 4.46 -16.62 -6.37
CA LEU A 114 3.46 -16.85 -5.34
C LEU A 114 4.05 -16.54 -3.94
N GLN A 115 3.24 -16.07 -3.00
CA GLN A 115 3.69 -15.79 -1.64
C GLN A 115 4.37 -17.01 -1.00
N SER A 116 3.80 -18.22 -1.22
CA SER A 116 4.39 -19.47 -0.78
C SER A 116 5.78 -19.75 -1.34
N GLN A 117 6.19 -19.13 -2.44
CA GLN A 117 7.49 -19.31 -3.11
C GLN A 117 8.50 -18.21 -2.74
N ASN A 118 8.07 -17.10 -2.11
CA ASN A 118 8.93 -15.99 -1.74
C ASN A 118 9.74 -16.30 -0.47
N VAL A 119 10.96 -15.75 -0.40
CA VAL A 119 11.82 -15.82 0.80
C VAL A 119 11.34 -14.86 1.90
N MET A 120 10.69 -13.76 1.51
CA MET A 120 10.10 -12.80 2.44
C MET A 120 8.62 -13.11 2.63
N LYS A 121 8.10 -12.94 3.83
CA LYS A 121 6.65 -12.90 4.08
C LYS A 121 6.16 -11.52 3.65
N VAL A 122 5.29 -11.48 2.66
CA VAL A 122 4.57 -10.27 2.21
C VAL A 122 3.10 -10.49 2.51
N GLU A 123 2.48 -9.58 3.23
CA GLU A 123 1.04 -9.65 3.44
C GLU A 123 0.34 -9.12 2.20
N HIS A 124 -0.60 -9.87 1.69
CA HIS A 124 -1.44 -9.49 0.55
C HIS A 124 -2.89 -9.41 0.99
N GLU A 125 -3.54 -8.26 0.77
CA GLU A 125 -4.95 -8.07 1.07
C GLU A 125 -5.69 -7.51 -0.14
N SER A 126 -6.80 -8.13 -0.50
CA SER A 126 -7.68 -7.59 -1.54
C SER A 126 -8.42 -6.35 -1.01
N ILE A 127 -8.66 -5.37 -1.88
CA ILE A 127 -9.48 -4.22 -1.48
C ILE A 127 -10.93 -4.66 -1.16
N LYS A 128 -11.44 -5.70 -1.82
CA LYS A 128 -12.75 -6.30 -1.50
C LYS A 128 -12.80 -6.74 -0.03
N THR A 129 -11.77 -7.45 0.46
CA THR A 129 -11.66 -7.90 1.86
C THR A 129 -11.61 -6.71 2.83
N LEU A 130 -10.77 -5.70 2.53
CA LEU A 130 -10.70 -4.50 3.37
C LEU A 130 -12.03 -3.74 3.42
N GLN A 131 -12.71 -3.64 2.30
CA GLN A 131 -14.02 -2.98 2.22
C GLN A 131 -15.13 -3.72 2.99
N GLN A 132 -15.04 -5.04 3.11
CA GLN A 132 -15.95 -5.85 3.93
C GLN A 132 -15.83 -5.56 5.43
N LYS A 133 -14.74 -4.92 5.88
CA LYS A 133 -14.54 -4.49 7.27
C LYS A 133 -15.27 -3.18 7.61
N GLY A 134 -15.88 -2.50 6.61
CA GLY A 134 -16.68 -1.28 6.80
C GLY A 134 -15.89 -0.04 7.22
N THR A 135 -14.61 0.02 6.88
CA THR A 135 -13.73 1.17 7.15
C THR A 135 -14.06 2.35 6.26
N SER A 136 -13.87 3.58 6.76
CA SER A 136 -14.19 4.81 6.04
C SER A 136 -13.13 5.18 5.01
N THR A 137 -11.87 4.87 5.31
CA THR A 137 -10.70 5.20 4.49
C THR A 137 -9.84 3.98 4.22
N LEU A 138 -9.01 4.05 3.19
CA LEU A 138 -8.06 3.00 2.83
C LEU A 138 -7.08 2.69 3.97
N ILE A 139 -6.52 3.73 4.61
CA ILE A 139 -5.53 3.54 5.68
C ILE A 139 -6.14 2.90 6.93
N GLU A 140 -7.39 3.22 7.28
CA GLU A 140 -8.11 2.55 8.36
C GLU A 140 -8.26 1.05 8.09
N GLY A 141 -8.54 0.68 6.82
CA GLY A 141 -8.56 -0.72 6.37
C GLY A 141 -7.21 -1.40 6.52
N LEU A 142 -6.13 -0.73 6.10
CA LEU A 142 -4.75 -1.26 6.21
C LEU A 142 -4.32 -1.48 7.66
N ALA A 143 -4.74 -0.63 8.59
CA ALA A 143 -4.44 -0.75 10.02
C ALA A 143 -5.08 -1.99 10.68
N THR A 144 -5.88 -2.77 9.95
CA THR A 144 -6.38 -4.08 10.39
C THR A 144 -5.42 -5.24 10.06
N ILE A 145 -4.38 -4.99 9.26
CA ILE A 145 -3.34 -5.99 8.92
C ILE A 145 -2.35 -6.07 10.09
N PRO A 146 -2.04 -7.26 10.63
CA PRO A 146 -1.09 -7.39 11.73
C PRO A 146 0.27 -6.73 11.42
N GLY A 147 0.81 -5.97 12.36
CA GLY A 147 2.06 -5.20 12.21
C GLY A 147 1.90 -3.87 11.47
N VAL A 148 0.67 -3.50 11.07
CA VAL A 148 0.33 -2.20 10.47
C VAL A 148 -0.58 -1.43 11.41
N SER A 149 -0.24 -0.18 11.66
CA SER A 149 -1.03 0.77 12.45
C SER A 149 -1.15 2.09 11.68
N GLN A 150 -1.84 3.08 12.24
CA GLN A 150 -1.90 4.42 11.64
C GLN A 150 -1.70 5.52 12.69
N ILE A 151 -1.00 6.58 12.32
CA ILE A 151 -1.11 7.88 12.94
C ILE A 151 -2.30 8.57 12.30
N SER A 152 -3.22 9.13 13.08
CA SER A 152 -4.43 9.74 12.55
C SER A 152 -4.75 11.09 13.17
N THR A 153 -5.25 12.01 12.31
CA THR A 153 -5.86 13.27 12.75
C THR A 153 -7.31 13.27 12.25
N GLY A 154 -8.22 12.90 13.13
CA GLY A 154 -9.62 12.64 12.74
C GLY A 154 -9.75 11.39 11.86
N THR A 155 -10.71 11.44 10.90
CA THR A 155 -11.00 10.32 9.99
C THR A 155 -10.38 10.50 8.59
N SER A 156 -10.07 11.74 8.18
CA SER A 156 -9.59 12.06 6.83
C SER A 156 -8.08 11.94 6.67
N ILE A 157 -7.33 12.13 7.75
CA ILE A 157 -5.87 12.12 7.75
C ILE A 157 -5.39 10.84 8.43
N GLY A 158 -4.71 9.98 7.68
CA GLY A 158 -4.11 8.77 8.21
C GLY A 158 -2.79 8.47 7.53
N LYS A 159 -1.75 8.20 8.34
CA LYS A 159 -0.40 7.87 7.88
C LYS A 159 -0.04 6.45 8.34
N PRO A 160 0.46 5.58 7.44
CA PRO A 160 0.78 4.21 7.80
C PRO A 160 1.98 4.13 8.74
N VAL A 161 1.89 3.19 9.68
CA VAL A 161 2.96 2.80 10.58
C VAL A 161 3.20 1.30 10.44
N ILE A 162 4.40 0.89 10.08
CA ILE A 162 4.77 -0.52 9.96
C ILE A 162 5.78 -0.84 11.08
N ARG A 163 5.40 -1.72 12.00
CA ARG A 163 6.27 -2.16 13.13
C ARG A 163 6.89 -0.99 13.90
N GLY A 164 6.11 0.08 14.12
CA GLY A 164 6.54 1.28 14.85
C GLY A 164 7.34 2.29 14.00
N LEU A 165 7.50 2.07 12.72
CA LEU A 165 8.15 2.99 11.79
C LEU A 165 7.12 3.68 10.89
N SER A 166 7.20 4.99 10.78
CA SER A 166 6.25 5.85 10.04
C SER A 166 6.97 6.90 9.20
N GLY A 167 6.20 7.73 8.53
CA GLY A 167 6.69 8.83 7.72
C GLY A 167 7.59 8.35 6.58
N ASN A 168 8.72 9.01 6.42
CA ASN A 168 9.68 8.70 5.36
C ASN A 168 10.44 7.36 5.56
N ARG A 169 10.05 6.53 6.51
CA ARG A 169 10.58 5.16 6.68
C ARG A 169 9.68 4.10 6.07
N VAL A 170 8.48 4.49 5.63
CA VAL A 170 7.51 3.61 4.96
C VAL A 170 7.23 4.17 3.58
N LEU A 171 7.61 3.43 2.55
CA LEU A 171 7.35 3.82 1.18
C LEU A 171 5.95 3.41 0.73
N VAL A 172 5.37 4.25 -0.11
CA VAL A 172 4.09 3.99 -0.77
C VAL A 172 4.31 3.91 -2.27
N TYR A 173 3.86 2.84 -2.88
CA TYR A 173 3.87 2.63 -4.32
C TYR A 173 2.45 2.46 -4.84
N SER A 174 2.15 3.10 -5.94
CA SER A 174 0.91 2.86 -6.70
C SER A 174 1.26 2.73 -8.19
N GLN A 175 0.73 1.71 -8.85
CA GLN A 175 0.95 1.46 -10.27
C GLN A 175 2.45 1.33 -10.68
N GLY A 176 3.30 0.84 -9.76
CA GLY A 176 4.74 0.73 -9.97
C GLY A 176 5.53 2.04 -9.76
N VAL A 177 4.88 3.12 -9.34
CA VAL A 177 5.47 4.44 -9.12
C VAL A 177 5.49 4.77 -7.64
N ARG A 178 6.63 5.25 -7.16
CA ARG A 178 6.81 5.74 -5.79
C ARG A 178 6.04 7.05 -5.58
N ILE A 179 5.28 7.13 -4.50
CA ILE A 179 4.52 8.33 -4.11
C ILE A 179 5.24 9.04 -2.97
N GLU A 180 5.51 10.34 -3.16
CA GLU A 180 6.33 11.16 -2.27
C GLU A 180 5.54 12.28 -1.57
N ASN A 181 4.24 12.13 -1.38
CA ASN A 181 3.38 13.18 -0.86
C ASN A 181 3.28 13.23 0.68
N GLN A 182 4.05 12.41 1.41
CA GLN A 182 3.96 12.28 2.87
C GLN A 182 5.16 12.87 3.63
N GLN A 183 6.05 13.61 2.96
CA GLN A 183 7.38 13.95 3.50
C GLN A 183 7.37 14.94 4.67
N PHE A 184 6.36 15.77 4.79
CA PHE A 184 6.46 17.00 5.55
C PHE A 184 5.60 17.03 6.81
N GLY A 185 5.37 15.93 7.47
CA GLY A 185 4.70 15.94 8.75
C GLY A 185 3.73 14.78 8.97
N ASP A 186 3.27 14.63 10.19
CA ASP A 186 2.37 13.54 10.60
C ASP A 186 0.91 13.80 10.21
N GLU A 187 0.54 15.03 9.89
CA GLU A 187 -0.78 15.50 9.44
C GLU A 187 -1.00 15.34 7.93
N HIS A 188 0.00 14.88 7.20
CA HIS A 188 -0.14 14.59 5.77
C HIS A 188 -0.54 13.13 5.56
N GLY A 189 -1.79 12.89 5.22
CA GLY A 189 -2.35 11.57 4.99
C GLY A 189 -1.82 10.86 3.74
N LEU A 190 -2.30 9.62 3.54
CA LEU A 190 -1.87 8.75 2.43
C LEU A 190 -2.16 9.35 1.04
N GLY A 191 -3.22 10.15 0.88
CA GLY A 191 -3.58 10.79 -0.38
C GLY A 191 -3.97 9.80 -1.49
N LEU A 192 -4.53 8.66 -1.12
CA LEU A 192 -5.00 7.61 -2.03
C LEU A 192 -6.39 7.12 -1.60
N ASN A 193 -7.27 7.00 -2.59
CA ASN A 193 -8.60 6.42 -2.47
C ASN A 193 -8.59 4.93 -2.85
N ASP A 194 -9.43 4.12 -2.20
CA ASP A 194 -9.56 2.68 -2.45
C ASP A 194 -10.19 2.33 -3.80
N ALA A 195 -10.96 3.24 -4.42
CA ALA A 195 -11.60 3.01 -5.71
C ALA A 195 -10.57 2.81 -6.83
N GLY A 196 -10.65 1.70 -7.56
CA GLY A 196 -9.72 1.35 -8.64
C GLY A 196 -8.35 0.84 -8.17
N ILE A 197 -8.27 0.37 -6.91
CA ILE A 197 -7.18 -0.46 -6.41
C ILE A 197 -7.71 -1.90 -6.34
N GLU A 198 -6.91 -2.87 -6.75
CA GLU A 198 -7.25 -4.31 -6.69
C GLU A 198 -6.87 -4.90 -5.33
N SER A 199 -5.62 -4.66 -4.93
CA SER A 199 -5.04 -5.20 -3.71
C SER A 199 -3.90 -4.33 -3.18
N VAL A 200 -3.52 -4.57 -1.94
CA VAL A 200 -2.31 -4.04 -1.34
C VAL A 200 -1.38 -5.17 -0.93
N GLU A 201 -0.10 -4.97 -1.17
CA GLU A 201 0.98 -5.82 -0.67
C GLU A 201 1.78 -5.03 0.36
N VAL A 202 1.99 -5.63 1.54
CA VAL A 202 2.72 -5.00 2.64
C VAL A 202 4.01 -5.76 2.89
N ILE A 203 5.14 -5.12 2.57
CA ILE A 203 6.47 -5.60 2.94
C ILE A 203 6.80 -4.99 4.29
N LYS A 204 7.08 -5.83 5.30
CA LYS A 204 7.44 -5.40 6.65
C LYS A 204 8.94 -5.57 6.87
N GLY A 205 9.63 -4.45 7.11
CA GLY A 205 11.08 -4.41 7.24
C GLY A 205 11.83 -3.89 6.01
N PRO A 206 13.18 -3.88 6.03
CA PRO A 206 13.98 -3.22 5.00
C PRO A 206 13.76 -3.80 3.60
N ALA A 207 13.29 -2.96 2.71
CA ALA A 207 13.07 -3.26 1.31
C ALA A 207 13.96 -2.40 0.39
N SER A 208 14.95 -1.72 0.95
CA SER A 208 15.82 -0.77 0.22
C SER A 208 16.54 -1.41 -0.96
N LEU A 209 16.78 -2.73 -0.94
CA LEU A 209 17.35 -3.43 -2.10
C LEU A 209 16.58 -3.17 -3.40
N LEU A 210 15.25 -3.17 -3.36
CA LEU A 210 14.40 -3.00 -4.53
C LEU A 210 13.89 -1.58 -4.71
N TYR A 211 13.72 -0.86 -3.62
CA TYR A 211 12.98 0.39 -3.57
C TYR A 211 13.85 1.62 -3.27
N GLY A 212 15.12 1.40 -2.88
CA GLY A 212 16.08 2.47 -2.61
C GLY A 212 15.90 3.12 -1.26
N SER A 213 16.24 4.41 -1.19
CA SER A 213 16.11 5.22 0.02
C SER A 213 14.68 5.21 0.55
N ASP A 214 14.56 5.28 1.88
CA ASP A 214 13.30 5.44 2.62
C ASP A 214 12.46 4.15 2.79
N ALA A 215 12.88 3.02 2.19
CA ALA A 215 12.28 1.71 2.43
C ALA A 215 12.88 1.00 3.67
N LEU A 216 13.11 1.75 4.75
CA LEU A 216 13.76 1.26 5.97
C LEU A 216 12.79 0.45 6.85
N GLY A 217 11.53 0.89 6.95
CA GLY A 217 10.47 0.27 7.74
C GLY A 217 9.60 -0.69 6.95
N GLY A 218 9.49 -0.48 5.65
CA GLY A 218 8.66 -1.31 4.78
C GLY A 218 8.10 -0.58 3.57
N VAL A 219 7.26 -1.29 2.84
CA VAL A 219 6.61 -0.78 1.62
C VAL A 219 5.15 -1.16 1.61
N LEU A 220 4.28 -0.21 1.30
CA LEU A 220 2.90 -0.42 0.88
C LEU A 220 2.84 -0.35 -0.64
N TYR A 221 2.53 -1.45 -1.29
CA TYR A 221 2.46 -1.53 -2.74
C TYR A 221 1.00 -1.75 -3.18
N PHE A 222 0.40 -0.73 -3.81
CA PHE A 222 -0.97 -0.76 -4.29
C PHE A 222 -1.03 -1.22 -5.73
N ASN A 223 -1.60 -2.41 -5.93
CA ASN A 223 -1.86 -2.97 -7.25
C ASN A 223 -3.09 -2.29 -7.86
N PRO A 224 -2.99 -1.71 -9.06
CA PRO A 224 -4.13 -1.09 -9.71
C PRO A 224 -5.14 -2.12 -10.18
N GLU A 225 -6.40 -1.70 -10.33
CA GLU A 225 -7.48 -2.51 -10.89
C GLU A 225 -7.06 -3.17 -12.21
N LYS A 226 -7.35 -4.48 -12.34
CA LYS A 226 -7.10 -5.26 -13.56
C LYS A 226 -8.01 -4.79 -14.70
N PHE A 227 -7.49 -4.81 -15.93
CA PHE A 227 -8.30 -4.63 -17.12
C PHE A 227 -9.34 -5.77 -17.27
N ALA A 228 -10.32 -5.57 -18.13
CA ALA A 228 -11.27 -6.62 -18.47
C ALA A 228 -10.57 -7.80 -19.19
N ASP A 229 -11.16 -8.98 -19.14
CA ASP A 229 -10.71 -10.12 -19.94
C ASP A 229 -10.79 -9.82 -21.42
N ALA A 230 -10.01 -10.53 -22.23
CA ALA A 230 -9.97 -10.30 -23.67
C ALA A 230 -11.36 -10.40 -24.29
N ASN A 231 -11.69 -9.45 -25.17
CA ASN A 231 -12.96 -9.36 -25.89
C ASN A 231 -14.20 -9.25 -25.00
N THR A 232 -14.04 -8.64 -23.81
CA THR A 232 -15.14 -8.39 -22.88
C THR A 232 -15.29 -6.90 -22.58
N PHE A 233 -16.50 -6.51 -22.17
CA PHE A 233 -16.82 -5.23 -21.54
C PHE A 233 -17.36 -5.50 -20.15
N LYS A 234 -16.90 -4.73 -19.17
CA LYS A 234 -17.36 -4.79 -17.77
C LYS A 234 -17.65 -3.39 -17.27
N ALA A 235 -18.73 -3.24 -16.54
CA ALA A 235 -19.07 -2.01 -15.83
C ALA A 235 -19.29 -2.34 -14.35
N ASN A 236 -18.91 -1.41 -13.49
CA ASN A 236 -19.07 -1.54 -12.06
C ASN A 236 -19.61 -0.24 -11.46
N PHE A 237 -20.56 -0.34 -10.56
CA PHE A 237 -21.05 0.76 -9.74
C PHE A 237 -20.99 0.35 -8.28
N SER A 238 -20.43 1.19 -7.41
CA SER A 238 -20.35 0.96 -5.97
C SER A 238 -20.87 2.18 -5.21
N GLN A 239 -21.64 1.93 -4.18
CA GLN A 239 -22.18 2.94 -3.26
C GLN A 239 -22.08 2.45 -1.83
N LYS A 240 -21.48 3.28 -0.93
CA LYS A 240 -21.47 3.04 0.51
C LYS A 240 -22.07 4.24 1.23
N TYR A 241 -22.73 4.00 2.35
CA TYR A 241 -23.25 5.01 3.25
C TYR A 241 -22.78 4.75 4.68
N PHE A 242 -22.35 5.80 5.37
CA PHE A 242 -21.76 5.78 6.71
C PHE A 242 -22.65 6.58 7.68
N THR A 243 -23.23 5.92 8.67
CA THR A 243 -24.20 6.58 9.58
C THR A 243 -23.56 7.57 10.54
N ASN A 244 -22.32 7.32 10.97
CA ASN A 244 -21.61 8.19 11.92
C ASN A 244 -21.35 9.58 11.32
N THR A 245 -20.71 9.62 10.17
CA THR A 245 -20.37 10.86 9.45
C THR A 245 -21.44 11.32 8.48
N GLN A 246 -22.58 10.60 8.38
CA GLN A 246 -23.58 10.81 7.31
C GLN A 246 -22.93 10.88 5.92
N GLY A 247 -21.84 10.14 5.76
CA GLY A 247 -20.98 10.16 4.60
C GLY A 247 -21.40 9.16 3.53
N SER A 248 -20.89 9.36 2.33
CA SER A 248 -21.09 8.43 1.22
C SER A 248 -19.84 8.33 0.36
N ASN A 249 -19.53 7.09 -0.06
CA ASN A 249 -18.48 6.80 -1.05
C ASN A 249 -19.16 6.18 -2.27
N SER A 250 -18.99 6.82 -3.43
CA SER A 250 -19.59 6.42 -4.70
C SER A 250 -18.52 6.21 -5.76
N SER A 251 -18.59 5.16 -6.54
CA SER A 251 -17.70 4.99 -7.68
C SER A 251 -18.38 4.31 -8.86
N ILE A 252 -17.93 4.68 -10.06
CA ILE A 252 -18.33 4.04 -11.32
C ILE A 252 -17.07 3.72 -12.12
N GLY A 253 -16.98 2.49 -12.62
CA GLY A 253 -15.88 2.01 -13.45
C GLY A 253 -16.35 1.34 -14.72
N LEU A 254 -15.66 1.58 -15.80
CA LEU A 254 -15.88 0.97 -17.11
C LEU A 254 -14.56 0.40 -17.61
N LYS A 255 -14.57 -0.82 -18.11
CA LYS A 255 -13.38 -1.45 -18.68
C LYS A 255 -13.71 -2.38 -19.83
N THR A 256 -12.85 -2.37 -20.83
CA THR A 256 -12.97 -3.25 -21.98
C THR A 256 -11.59 -3.64 -22.51
N SER A 257 -11.51 -4.80 -23.12
CA SER A 257 -10.28 -5.26 -23.76
C SER A 257 -10.60 -5.99 -25.06
N THR A 258 -9.68 -5.86 -26.00
CA THR A 258 -9.56 -6.74 -27.16
C THR A 258 -8.40 -7.72 -26.92
N ASP A 259 -7.99 -8.47 -27.94
CA ASP A 259 -6.79 -9.33 -27.81
C ASP A 259 -5.53 -8.55 -27.50
N ASN A 260 -5.39 -7.32 -27.98
CA ASN A 260 -4.18 -6.51 -27.85
C ASN A 260 -4.39 -5.24 -27.02
N TRP A 261 -5.53 -4.55 -27.21
CA TRP A 261 -5.82 -3.27 -26.56
C TRP A 261 -6.68 -3.45 -25.30
N LYS A 262 -6.43 -2.63 -24.33
CA LYS A 262 -7.12 -2.61 -23.03
C LYS A 262 -7.44 -1.18 -22.66
N PHE A 263 -8.62 -0.94 -22.12
CA PHE A 263 -9.09 0.38 -21.71
C PHE A 263 -9.80 0.28 -20.36
N LEU A 264 -9.59 1.28 -19.53
CA LEU A 264 -10.22 1.42 -18.23
C LEU A 264 -10.45 2.90 -17.93
N ALA A 265 -11.61 3.22 -17.36
CA ALA A 265 -11.91 4.52 -16.78
C ALA A 265 -12.75 4.34 -15.52
N ARG A 266 -12.44 5.09 -14.45
CA ARG A 266 -13.15 5.08 -13.19
C ARG A 266 -13.24 6.48 -12.62
N GLY A 267 -14.44 6.86 -12.15
CA GLY A 267 -14.67 8.04 -11.33
C GLY A 267 -15.13 7.64 -9.94
N SER A 268 -14.73 8.39 -8.91
CA SER A 268 -15.25 8.23 -7.56
C SER A 268 -15.41 9.56 -6.85
N PHE A 269 -16.34 9.58 -5.90
CA PHE A 269 -16.62 10.72 -5.05
C PHE A 269 -16.95 10.26 -3.64
N ASN A 270 -16.21 10.76 -2.65
CA ASN A 270 -16.41 10.53 -1.22
C ASN A 270 -16.72 11.85 -0.54
N THR A 271 -17.70 11.84 0.37
CA THR A 271 -18.07 13.04 1.13
C THR A 271 -18.53 12.65 2.53
N HIS A 272 -17.97 13.29 3.54
CA HIS A 272 -18.24 13.01 4.95
C HIS A 272 -18.38 14.31 5.74
N SER A 273 -19.35 14.34 6.67
CA SER A 273 -19.43 15.36 7.71
C SER A 273 -18.52 15.01 8.89
N ASP A 274 -18.46 15.89 9.87
CA ASP A 274 -17.74 15.67 11.12
C ASP A 274 -18.13 14.35 11.78
N TYR A 275 -17.12 13.60 12.26
CA TYR A 275 -17.40 12.34 12.93
C TYR A 275 -17.98 12.55 14.33
N LYS A 276 -18.84 11.62 14.75
CA LYS A 276 -19.38 11.54 16.10
C LYS A 276 -18.52 10.65 16.98
N ILE A 277 -18.27 11.12 18.20
CA ILE A 277 -17.75 10.31 19.31
C ILE A 277 -18.87 9.52 20.00
N ALA A 278 -18.52 8.66 20.95
CA ALA A 278 -19.48 7.78 21.64
C ALA A 278 -20.61 8.53 22.37
N ASP A 279 -20.36 9.73 22.87
CA ASP A 279 -21.37 10.55 23.55
C ASP A 279 -22.35 11.25 22.57
N GLY A 280 -22.18 11.02 21.26
CA GLY A 280 -23.01 11.57 20.20
C GLY A 280 -22.61 12.95 19.70
N GLU A 281 -21.67 13.60 20.36
CA GLU A 281 -21.09 14.88 19.95
C GLU A 281 -20.19 14.73 18.73
N ARG A 282 -20.06 15.80 17.94
CA ARG A 282 -19.21 15.83 16.75
C ARG A 282 -17.92 16.57 17.01
N VAL A 283 -16.83 16.03 16.47
CA VAL A 283 -15.52 16.70 16.48
C VAL A 283 -15.49 17.66 15.29
N THR A 284 -15.40 18.96 15.62
CA THR A 284 -15.51 20.05 14.67
C THR A 284 -14.44 19.99 13.59
N ASN A 285 -14.86 20.24 12.35
CA ASN A 285 -14.03 20.36 11.17
C ASN A 285 -13.16 19.10 10.86
N THR A 286 -13.71 17.90 11.11
CA THR A 286 -13.12 16.63 10.66
C THR A 286 -13.73 16.12 9.35
N ARG A 287 -14.55 16.94 8.70
CA ARG A 287 -15.24 16.69 7.44
C ARG A 287 -14.30 16.74 6.26
N TYR A 288 -14.63 16.01 5.20
CA TYR A 288 -13.81 16.00 3.98
C TYR A 288 -14.61 15.62 2.73
N ASN A 289 -14.06 16.01 1.59
CA ASN A 289 -14.55 15.65 0.26
C ASN A 289 -13.37 15.18 -0.58
N GLU A 290 -13.54 14.07 -1.30
CA GLU A 290 -12.52 13.51 -2.16
C GLU A 290 -13.12 13.14 -3.52
N THR A 291 -12.45 13.55 -4.61
CA THR A 291 -12.84 13.24 -5.98
C THR A 291 -11.67 12.59 -6.68
N ASP A 292 -11.89 11.44 -7.32
CA ASP A 292 -10.89 10.75 -8.12
C ASP A 292 -11.38 10.49 -9.54
N PHE A 293 -10.40 10.55 -10.45
CA PHE A 293 -10.57 10.06 -11.81
C PHE A 293 -9.34 9.24 -12.19
N LYS A 294 -9.55 7.98 -12.57
CA LYS A 294 -8.51 7.04 -12.95
C LYS A 294 -8.77 6.50 -14.34
N THR A 295 -7.74 6.45 -15.17
CA THR A 295 -7.84 5.88 -16.52
C THR A 295 -6.61 5.06 -16.85
N GLY A 296 -6.78 4.09 -17.74
CA GLY A 296 -5.70 3.23 -18.19
C GLY A 296 -5.88 2.79 -19.64
N VAL A 297 -4.78 2.79 -20.37
CA VAL A 297 -4.69 2.24 -21.73
C VAL A 297 -3.53 1.25 -21.77
N GLY A 298 -3.81 0.02 -22.16
CA GLY A 298 -2.81 -1.02 -22.31
C GLY A 298 -2.75 -1.53 -23.74
N TYR A 299 -1.53 -1.89 -24.17
CA TYR A 299 -1.29 -2.61 -25.41
C TYR A 299 -0.31 -3.74 -25.18
N SER A 300 -0.60 -4.92 -25.67
CA SER A 300 0.33 -6.05 -25.63
C SER A 300 0.31 -6.85 -26.93
N ASN A 301 1.49 -7.28 -27.35
CA ASN A 301 1.68 -8.16 -28.49
C ASN A 301 2.74 -9.24 -28.17
N SER A 302 3.25 -9.91 -29.20
CA SER A 302 4.25 -10.96 -29.08
C SER A 302 5.67 -10.50 -28.64
N SER A 303 5.91 -9.20 -28.55
CA SER A 303 7.25 -8.65 -28.27
C SER A 303 7.29 -7.72 -27.06
N PHE A 304 6.19 -7.05 -26.78
CA PHE A 304 6.13 -6.13 -25.65
C PHE A 304 4.72 -5.97 -25.06
N SER A 305 4.66 -5.52 -23.82
CA SER A 305 3.47 -5.04 -23.13
C SER A 305 3.74 -3.63 -22.63
N SER A 306 2.81 -2.71 -22.86
CA SER A 306 2.90 -1.32 -22.41
C SER A 306 1.57 -0.89 -21.82
N VAL A 307 1.60 -0.28 -20.64
CA VAL A 307 0.42 0.21 -19.94
C VAL A 307 0.68 1.64 -19.48
N LEU A 308 -0.12 2.55 -19.99
CA LEU A 308 -0.20 3.94 -19.54
C LEU A 308 -1.40 4.07 -18.59
N ARG A 309 -1.18 4.63 -17.39
CA ARG A 309 -2.24 4.96 -16.44
C ARG A 309 -2.11 6.41 -15.99
N TYR A 310 -3.25 7.04 -15.78
CA TYR A 310 -3.34 8.38 -15.21
C TYR A 310 -4.37 8.38 -14.09
N ASN A 311 -3.98 8.93 -12.94
CA ASN A 311 -4.87 9.16 -11.81
C ASN A 311 -4.85 10.65 -11.44
N TYR A 312 -6.03 11.19 -11.26
CA TYR A 312 -6.29 12.48 -10.64
C TYR A 312 -6.98 12.24 -9.31
N ASN A 313 -6.49 12.90 -8.26
CA ASN A 313 -7.14 12.92 -6.95
C ASN A 313 -7.19 14.36 -6.45
N LYS A 314 -8.37 14.77 -6.00
CA LYS A 314 -8.57 16.02 -5.29
C LYS A 314 -9.16 15.71 -3.92
N LEU A 315 -8.51 16.20 -2.87
CA LEU A 315 -8.93 16.05 -1.48
C LEU A 315 -9.02 17.43 -0.83
N ASP A 316 -10.21 17.79 -0.36
CA ASP A 316 -10.48 18.94 0.49
C ASP A 316 -10.83 18.43 1.88
N LEU A 317 -10.05 18.75 2.89
CA LEU A 317 -10.26 18.28 4.26
C LEU A 317 -10.15 19.42 5.28
N GLY A 318 -11.00 19.38 6.30
CA GLY A 318 -10.90 20.23 7.46
C GLY A 318 -9.85 19.71 8.44
N MET A 319 -9.22 20.60 9.16
CA MET A 319 -8.30 20.30 10.26
C MET A 319 -8.99 20.62 11.59
N PRO A 320 -9.13 19.64 12.50
CA PRO A 320 -9.77 19.89 13.79
C PRO A 320 -8.85 20.73 14.68
N ASP A 321 -9.26 21.96 14.94
CA ASP A 321 -8.58 22.91 15.83
C ASP A 321 -9.42 23.21 17.09
N ASN A 322 -10.73 23.33 16.94
CA ASN A 322 -11.63 23.77 18.00
C ASN A 322 -12.29 22.61 18.79
N GLY A 323 -11.73 21.41 18.71
CA GLY A 323 -12.17 20.25 19.49
C GLY A 323 -13.64 19.89 19.22
N ILE A 324 -14.47 19.87 20.29
CA ILE A 324 -15.90 19.56 20.24
C ILE A 324 -16.67 20.91 20.40
N GLY A 325 -16.72 21.68 19.33
CA GLY A 325 -17.41 22.99 19.31
C GLY A 325 -18.76 22.92 18.60
N GLU A 326 -18.76 23.04 17.29
CA GLU A 326 -19.97 23.04 16.48
C GLU A 326 -20.51 21.62 16.24
N GLN A 327 -21.82 21.48 16.31
CA GLN A 327 -22.52 20.22 16.06
C GLN A 327 -23.08 20.17 14.63
N SER A 328 -22.22 20.47 13.65
CA SER A 328 -22.59 20.58 12.24
C SER A 328 -22.66 19.23 11.54
N THR A 329 -23.58 19.09 10.59
CA THR A 329 -23.63 17.98 9.62
C THR A 329 -23.24 18.44 8.21
N SER A 330 -22.74 19.67 8.09
CA SER A 330 -22.18 20.18 6.85
C SER A 330 -21.05 19.27 6.35
N LYS A 331 -20.90 19.21 5.04
CA LYS A 331 -19.82 18.51 4.37
C LYS A 331 -18.81 19.48 3.74
N ASN A 332 -19.11 20.78 3.83
CA ASN A 332 -18.19 21.83 3.38
C ASN A 332 -17.14 22.02 4.47
N THR A 333 -15.88 21.91 4.09
CA THR A 333 -14.75 22.17 4.99
C THR A 333 -14.72 23.62 5.43
N GLU A 334 -14.31 23.86 6.65
CA GLU A 334 -14.10 25.17 7.26
C GLU A 334 -12.63 25.37 7.55
N PHE A 335 -12.24 26.55 7.98
CA PHE A 335 -10.86 26.82 8.40
C PHE A 335 -10.61 26.33 9.83
N PRO A 336 -9.39 25.86 10.13
CA PRO A 336 -8.31 25.59 9.18
C PRO A 336 -8.59 24.36 8.29
N ARG A 337 -8.06 24.34 7.06
CA ARG A 337 -8.31 23.28 6.08
C ARG A 337 -7.12 23.06 5.15
N GLN A 338 -7.06 21.89 4.54
CA GLN A 338 -6.12 21.55 3.46
C GLN A 338 -6.85 21.30 2.15
N GLY A 339 -6.28 21.79 1.06
CA GLY A 339 -6.63 21.45 -0.32
C GLY A 339 -5.47 20.75 -0.99
N ILE A 340 -5.71 19.54 -1.51
CA ILE A 340 -4.65 18.71 -2.09
C ILE A 340 -5.08 18.26 -3.48
N PHE A 341 -4.19 18.45 -4.47
CA PHE A 341 -4.36 17.96 -5.84
C PHE A 341 -3.19 17.05 -6.19
N ASN A 342 -3.50 15.83 -6.62
CA ASN A 342 -2.52 14.85 -7.04
C ASN A 342 -2.77 14.44 -8.49
N HIS A 343 -1.72 14.48 -9.30
CA HIS A 343 -1.69 13.90 -10.64
C HIS A 343 -0.60 12.83 -10.65
N LEU A 344 -0.98 11.59 -10.97
CA LEU A 344 -0.06 10.47 -11.12
C LEU A 344 -0.17 9.91 -12.52
N LEU A 345 0.90 10.01 -13.29
CA LEU A 345 1.05 9.39 -14.61
C LEU A 345 2.07 8.26 -14.51
N SER A 346 1.73 7.06 -14.93
CA SER A 346 2.65 5.92 -14.99
C SER A 346 2.67 5.28 -16.37
N LEU A 347 3.85 4.87 -16.81
CA LEU A 347 4.07 4.09 -18.03
C LEU A 347 4.91 2.87 -17.68
N ASN A 348 4.27 1.69 -17.67
CA ASN A 348 4.90 0.42 -17.36
C ASN A 348 5.10 -0.35 -18.66
N ASN A 349 6.34 -0.75 -18.95
CA ASN A 349 6.69 -1.47 -20.17
C ASN A 349 7.43 -2.75 -19.83
N VAL A 350 7.09 -3.84 -20.51
CA VAL A 350 7.81 -5.10 -20.51
C VAL A 350 8.20 -5.43 -21.95
N ILE A 351 9.48 -5.51 -22.22
CA ILE A 351 10.03 -5.89 -23.52
C ILE A 351 10.55 -7.32 -23.40
N PHE A 352 10.01 -8.22 -24.20
CA PHE A 352 10.34 -9.63 -24.18
C PHE A 352 11.42 -9.96 -25.24
N PHE A 353 12.45 -10.62 -24.80
CA PHE A 353 13.45 -11.27 -25.65
C PHE A 353 13.27 -12.79 -25.55
N GLU A 354 13.99 -13.56 -26.34
CA GLU A 354 13.80 -15.02 -26.43
C GLU A 354 13.89 -15.71 -25.04
N ASN A 355 14.86 -15.35 -24.21
CA ASN A 355 15.11 -15.98 -22.89
C ASN A 355 15.28 -14.95 -21.76
N SER A 356 15.01 -13.68 -22.03
CA SER A 356 15.18 -12.58 -21.06
C SER A 356 14.07 -11.55 -21.24
N LYS A 357 13.96 -10.59 -20.32
CA LYS A 357 13.06 -9.45 -20.47
C LYS A 357 13.64 -8.19 -19.84
N LEU A 358 13.18 -7.05 -20.30
CA LEU A 358 13.45 -5.74 -19.74
C LEU A 358 12.16 -5.10 -19.28
N ASP A 359 12.04 -4.84 -17.98
CA ASP A 359 10.95 -4.06 -17.40
C ASP A 359 11.42 -2.60 -17.29
N VAL A 360 10.60 -1.65 -17.74
CA VAL A 360 10.88 -0.21 -17.65
C VAL A 360 9.63 0.50 -17.14
N ASP A 361 9.72 1.04 -15.93
CA ASP A 361 8.67 1.80 -15.30
C ASP A 361 9.07 3.29 -15.26
N LEU A 362 8.21 4.16 -15.78
CA LEU A 362 8.36 5.61 -15.71
C LEU A 362 7.15 6.18 -14.99
N GLY A 363 7.39 7.16 -14.12
CA GLY A 363 6.34 7.81 -13.36
C GLY A 363 6.54 9.32 -13.29
N TYR A 364 5.45 10.06 -13.35
CA TYR A 364 5.44 11.48 -13.06
C TYR A 364 4.31 11.79 -12.08
N ILE A 365 4.66 12.49 -11.00
CA ILE A 365 3.72 12.91 -9.97
C ILE A 365 3.82 14.42 -9.85
N ALA A 366 2.66 15.08 -9.86
CA ALA A 366 2.52 16.45 -9.44
C ALA A 366 1.58 16.48 -8.24
N ASN A 367 2.11 16.86 -7.08
CA ASN A 367 1.36 17.09 -5.86
C ASN A 367 1.34 18.60 -5.61
N ASP A 368 0.15 19.16 -5.46
CA ASP A 368 -0.11 20.56 -5.13
C ASP A 368 -0.92 20.56 -3.83
N ARG A 369 -0.33 21.10 -2.76
CA ARG A 369 -0.91 21.16 -1.42
C ARG A 369 -0.97 22.59 -0.96
N SER A 370 -2.14 23.01 -0.51
CA SER A 370 -2.38 24.29 0.14
C SER A 370 -2.97 24.09 1.52
N GLU A 371 -2.49 24.84 2.48
CA GLU A 371 -3.02 24.93 3.84
C GLU A 371 -3.58 26.34 4.04
N PHE A 372 -4.75 26.42 4.68
CA PHE A 372 -5.51 27.64 4.87
C PHE A 372 -5.91 27.71 6.34
N GLU A 373 -5.60 28.80 7.01
CA GLU A 373 -5.87 28.99 8.45
C GLU A 373 -7.22 29.62 8.70
N ASP A 374 -7.44 30.84 8.25
CA ASP A 374 -8.62 31.65 8.53
C ASP A 374 -9.23 32.30 7.28
N SER A 375 -8.56 32.23 6.15
CA SER A 375 -8.91 32.87 4.89
C SER A 375 -8.74 31.91 3.70
N ASN A 376 -9.08 32.39 2.49
CA ASN A 376 -8.81 31.67 1.25
C ASN A 376 -7.42 31.94 0.66
N ASP A 377 -6.63 32.76 1.33
CA ASP A 377 -5.21 32.93 1.01
C ASP A 377 -4.43 31.80 1.70
N ALA A 378 -3.56 31.14 0.98
CA ALA A 378 -2.85 29.98 1.50
C ALA A 378 -1.71 30.43 2.45
N SER A 379 -1.78 30.01 3.71
CA SER A 379 -0.68 30.15 4.66
C SER A 379 0.55 29.37 4.17
N LEU A 380 0.38 28.08 3.87
CA LEU A 380 1.42 27.25 3.25
C LEU A 380 0.94 26.73 1.89
N HIS A 381 1.78 26.83 0.87
CA HIS A 381 1.50 26.25 -0.44
C HIS A 381 2.75 25.58 -1.00
N MET A 382 2.69 24.28 -1.19
CA MET A 382 3.79 23.43 -1.64
C MET A 382 3.46 22.69 -2.94
N LYS A 383 4.33 22.83 -3.94
CA LYS A 383 4.26 22.10 -5.21
C LYS A 383 5.43 21.13 -5.33
N LEU A 384 5.12 19.85 -5.26
CA LEU A 384 6.08 18.77 -5.36
C LEU A 384 5.91 18.04 -6.70
N ASN A 385 6.89 18.17 -7.58
CA ASN A 385 6.92 17.48 -8.86
C ASN A 385 8.01 16.43 -8.86
N THR A 386 7.66 15.17 -9.12
CA THR A 386 8.58 14.04 -9.06
C THR A 386 8.52 13.24 -10.35
N PHE A 387 9.67 13.07 -11.00
CA PHE A 387 9.84 12.11 -12.08
C PHE A 387 10.60 10.89 -11.55
N ASN A 388 10.03 9.71 -11.69
CA ASN A 388 10.61 8.43 -11.30
C ASN A 388 10.94 7.57 -12.51
N TYR A 389 12.04 6.82 -12.42
CA TYR A 389 12.39 5.80 -13.40
C TYR A 389 12.93 4.54 -12.71
N ASN A 390 12.59 3.38 -13.28
CA ASN A 390 13.07 2.09 -12.82
C ASN A 390 13.22 1.16 -14.02
N ALA A 391 14.40 0.61 -14.25
CA ALA A 391 14.65 -0.34 -15.32
C ALA A 391 15.31 -1.61 -14.75
N LYS A 392 14.72 -2.77 -15.05
CA LYS A 392 15.15 -4.08 -14.55
C LYS A 392 15.37 -5.04 -15.71
N TYR A 393 16.58 -5.55 -15.86
CA TYR A 393 16.88 -6.58 -16.83
C TYR A 393 16.92 -7.96 -16.16
N HIS A 394 16.03 -8.83 -16.59
CA HIS A 394 15.93 -10.21 -16.15
C HIS A 394 16.78 -11.08 -17.08
N PHE A 395 17.87 -11.60 -16.56
CA PHE A 395 18.78 -12.44 -17.34
C PHE A 395 18.15 -13.80 -17.67
N PRO A 396 18.63 -14.45 -18.74
CA PRO A 396 18.31 -15.85 -18.98
C PRO A 396 18.65 -16.70 -17.75
N LYS A 397 17.76 -17.61 -17.38
CA LYS A 397 17.96 -18.49 -16.23
C LYS A 397 19.19 -19.38 -16.45
N LEU A 398 20.17 -19.30 -15.55
CA LEU A 398 21.38 -20.13 -15.58
C LEU A 398 21.20 -21.33 -14.64
N GLY A 399 20.76 -22.45 -15.20
CA GLY A 399 20.41 -23.63 -14.40
C GLY A 399 19.28 -23.32 -13.43
N LYS A 400 19.57 -23.28 -12.12
CA LYS A 400 18.61 -22.96 -11.04
C LYS A 400 18.72 -21.52 -10.54
N ILE A 401 19.57 -20.69 -11.17
CA ILE A 401 19.80 -19.29 -10.76
C ILE A 401 18.98 -18.37 -11.65
N GLU A 402 18.19 -17.51 -11.03
CA GLU A 402 17.49 -16.36 -11.63
C GLU A 402 18.21 -15.09 -11.18
N THR A 403 18.51 -14.17 -12.10
CA THR A 403 19.26 -12.94 -11.80
C THR A 403 18.59 -11.73 -12.42
N ILE A 404 18.54 -10.64 -11.66
CA ILE A 404 18.05 -9.33 -12.09
C ILE A 404 19.14 -8.30 -11.77
N ILE A 405 19.38 -7.39 -12.72
CA ILE A 405 20.14 -6.16 -12.48
C ILE A 405 19.23 -4.99 -12.85
N GLY A 406 19.27 -3.95 -12.06
CA GLY A 406 18.42 -2.78 -12.29
C GLY A 406 19.08 -1.47 -11.93
N VAL A 407 18.51 -0.40 -12.50
CA VAL A 407 18.81 0.99 -12.18
C VAL A 407 17.49 1.69 -11.83
N GLN A 408 17.53 2.56 -10.84
CA GLN A 408 16.37 3.28 -10.36
C GLN A 408 16.77 4.67 -9.91
N GLY A 409 15.86 5.63 -10.04
CA GLY A 409 16.10 6.94 -9.48
C GLY A 409 14.88 7.85 -9.59
N MET A 410 15.06 9.07 -9.08
CA MET A 410 14.06 10.12 -9.19
C MET A 410 14.71 11.49 -9.35
N HIS A 411 13.96 12.40 -9.93
CA HIS A 411 14.21 13.85 -9.90
C HIS A 411 12.99 14.53 -9.34
N GLN A 412 13.15 15.27 -8.24
CA GLN A 412 12.07 15.92 -7.54
C GLN A 412 12.39 17.40 -7.36
N THR A 413 11.40 18.25 -7.60
CA THR A 413 11.46 19.68 -7.28
C THR A 413 10.35 20.01 -6.29
N ASN A 414 10.72 20.72 -5.23
CA ASN A 414 9.79 21.32 -4.29
C ASN A 414 9.82 22.83 -4.47
N LYS A 415 8.65 23.43 -4.64
CA LYS A 415 8.48 24.90 -4.70
C LYS A 415 7.42 25.31 -3.70
N ASN A 416 7.76 26.29 -2.92
CA ASN A 416 6.92 26.82 -1.87
C ASN A 416 6.42 28.22 -2.24
N SER A 417 5.24 28.53 -1.80
CA SER A 417 4.61 29.85 -1.85
C SER A 417 3.55 29.90 -0.76
N GLY A 418 3.00 31.02 -0.48
CA GLY A 418 2.09 31.27 0.63
C GLY A 418 2.60 32.40 1.46
N GLU A 419 1.94 32.68 2.56
CA GLU A 419 2.33 33.74 3.48
C GLU A 419 3.50 33.31 4.36
N GLU A 420 3.60 31.99 4.63
CA GLU A 420 4.61 31.38 5.48
C GLU A 420 5.45 30.35 4.71
N TYR A 421 6.65 30.12 5.23
CA TYR A 421 7.58 29.11 4.70
C TYR A 421 8.07 28.20 5.81
N LEU A 422 7.74 26.93 5.76
CA LEU A 422 8.28 25.91 6.65
C LEU A 422 9.62 25.37 6.16
N ILE A 423 9.80 25.30 4.85
CA ILE A 423 10.97 24.75 4.15
C ILE A 423 11.30 25.58 2.91
N PRO A 424 12.57 25.64 2.46
CA PRO A 424 12.95 26.37 1.25
C PRO A 424 12.62 25.59 -0.03
N ASP A 425 12.65 26.29 -1.16
CA ASP A 425 12.65 25.64 -2.48
C ASP A 425 13.85 24.74 -2.64
N ALA A 426 13.63 23.53 -3.17
CA ALA A 426 14.68 22.51 -3.25
C ALA A 426 14.55 21.58 -4.45
N THR A 427 15.66 20.94 -4.77
CA THR A 427 15.73 19.85 -5.73
C THR A 427 16.37 18.63 -5.07
N THR A 428 15.75 17.46 -5.26
CA THR A 428 16.27 16.17 -4.80
C THR A 428 16.49 15.25 -6.02
N ASN A 429 17.66 14.64 -6.10
CA ASN A 429 18.01 13.68 -7.12
C ASN A 429 18.42 12.36 -6.47
N ASP A 430 17.84 11.26 -6.88
CA ASP A 430 18.23 9.90 -6.50
C ASP A 430 18.74 9.12 -7.70
N PHE A 431 19.79 8.33 -7.47
CA PHE A 431 20.27 7.35 -8.40
C PHE A 431 20.70 6.09 -7.63
N GLY A 432 20.28 4.93 -8.08
CA GLY A 432 20.64 3.64 -7.49
C GLY A 432 20.87 2.55 -8.53
N VAL A 433 21.80 1.66 -8.24
CA VAL A 433 22.08 0.45 -9.03
C VAL A 433 21.97 -0.75 -8.11
N PHE A 434 21.28 -1.79 -8.54
CA PHE A 434 21.11 -3.00 -7.75
C PHE A 434 21.19 -4.27 -8.57
N GLY A 435 21.55 -5.36 -7.90
CA GLY A 435 21.50 -6.70 -8.43
C GLY A 435 20.94 -7.67 -7.41
N THR A 436 20.13 -8.63 -7.86
CA THR A 436 19.60 -9.70 -7.01
C THR A 436 19.63 -11.03 -7.74
N ALA A 437 19.91 -12.09 -7.00
CA ALA A 437 19.92 -13.45 -7.49
C ALA A 437 19.09 -14.36 -6.58
N ASN A 438 18.39 -15.29 -7.19
CA ASN A 438 17.56 -16.31 -6.53
C ASN A 438 18.05 -17.69 -6.95
N TYR A 439 18.35 -18.54 -5.98
CA TYR A 439 18.77 -19.93 -6.21
C TYR A 439 17.80 -20.88 -5.52
N GLU A 440 17.23 -21.79 -6.30
CA GLU A 440 16.22 -22.74 -5.83
C GLU A 440 16.73 -24.19 -5.96
N TRP A 441 16.66 -24.92 -4.85
CA TRP A 441 17.01 -26.36 -4.85
C TRP A 441 16.06 -27.16 -3.91
N ASN A 442 15.51 -28.24 -4.43
CA ASN A 442 14.54 -29.07 -3.70
C ASN A 442 13.43 -28.19 -3.08
N ASN A 443 13.36 -28.18 -1.75
CA ASN A 443 12.34 -27.45 -0.97
C ASN A 443 12.87 -26.11 -0.42
N SER A 444 14.04 -25.66 -0.88
CA SER A 444 14.73 -24.50 -0.32
C SER A 444 15.01 -23.45 -1.38
N VAL A 445 15.01 -22.20 -0.95
CA VAL A 445 15.34 -21.02 -1.78
C VAL A 445 16.27 -20.12 -0.99
N VAL A 446 17.33 -19.64 -1.64
CA VAL A 446 18.15 -18.51 -1.16
C VAL A 446 18.03 -17.38 -2.15
N GLN A 447 17.82 -16.17 -1.63
CA GLN A 447 17.84 -14.94 -2.39
C GLN A 447 18.86 -13.99 -1.76
N ALA A 448 19.74 -13.43 -2.59
CA ALA A 448 20.72 -12.44 -2.15
C ALA A 448 20.69 -11.24 -3.09
N GLY A 449 21.02 -10.07 -2.55
CA GLY A 449 21.09 -8.86 -3.35
C GLY A 449 21.98 -7.79 -2.75
N LEU A 450 22.48 -6.93 -3.63
CA LEU A 450 23.34 -5.79 -3.31
C LEU A 450 22.81 -4.56 -4.04
N ARG A 451 22.95 -3.39 -3.41
CA ARG A 451 22.54 -2.11 -3.97
C ARG A 451 23.47 -0.99 -3.50
N PHE A 452 23.73 -0.06 -4.41
CA PHE A 452 24.34 1.24 -4.11
C PHE A 452 23.38 2.35 -4.49
N ASP A 453 23.27 3.36 -3.65
CA ASP A 453 22.44 4.55 -3.87
C ASP A 453 23.22 5.82 -3.56
N ASN A 454 22.88 6.87 -4.31
CA ASN A 454 23.27 8.25 -4.03
C ASN A 454 22.02 9.14 -4.05
N ARG A 455 21.86 9.98 -3.03
CA ARG A 455 20.85 11.07 -2.97
C ARG A 455 21.55 12.40 -2.83
N ASN A 456 21.20 13.34 -3.69
CA ASN A 456 21.64 14.75 -3.58
C ASN A 456 20.43 15.65 -3.33
N ILE A 457 20.53 16.53 -2.35
CA ILE A 457 19.51 17.52 -1.99
C ILE A 457 20.16 18.92 -2.03
N THR A 458 19.60 19.81 -2.83
CA THR A 458 20.05 21.21 -2.94
C THR A 458 18.90 22.15 -2.71
N SER A 459 19.13 23.19 -1.92
CA SER A 459 18.21 24.32 -1.78
C SER A 459 18.95 25.64 -1.87
N GLN A 460 18.22 26.72 -2.22
CA GLN A 460 18.74 28.07 -2.21
C GLN A 460 18.40 28.76 -0.89
N ALA A 461 19.12 29.80 -0.56
CA ALA A 461 18.76 30.67 0.55
C ALA A 461 17.39 31.32 0.29
N HIS A 462 16.59 31.47 1.33
CA HIS A 462 15.31 32.16 1.29
C HIS A 462 15.15 33.05 2.53
N GLY A 463 14.49 34.21 2.36
CA GLY A 463 14.33 35.22 3.42
C GLY A 463 15.50 36.20 3.50
N VAL A 464 15.55 36.97 4.57
CA VAL A 464 16.57 38.00 4.82
C VAL A 464 17.53 37.51 5.90
N GLU A 465 18.82 37.49 5.59
CA GLU A 465 19.85 37.02 6.52
C GLU A 465 19.83 37.82 7.84
N GLY A 466 19.72 37.11 8.96
CA GLY A 466 19.63 37.66 10.30
C GLY A 466 18.21 37.94 10.79
N GLU A 467 17.20 37.75 9.95
CA GLU A 467 15.79 37.81 10.34
C GLU A 467 15.23 36.41 10.61
N GLU A 468 14.11 36.33 11.33
CA GLU A 468 13.38 35.11 11.56
C GLU A 468 12.84 34.52 10.23
N GLY A 469 12.78 33.21 10.11
CA GLY A 469 12.38 32.54 8.86
C GLY A 469 13.46 32.53 7.76
N TYR A 470 14.71 32.96 8.05
CA TYR A 470 15.79 32.83 7.09
C TYR A 470 16.26 31.38 6.93
N PHE A 471 16.30 30.91 5.71
CA PHE A 471 16.81 29.58 5.34
C PHE A 471 18.20 29.70 4.71
N LEU A 472 19.16 28.98 5.28
CA LEU A 472 20.49 28.85 4.71
C LEU A 472 20.43 27.95 3.43
N PRO A 473 21.30 28.23 2.44
CA PRO A 473 21.42 27.34 1.28
C PRO A 473 21.94 25.96 1.72
N LEU A 474 21.43 24.91 1.10
CA LEU A 474 21.81 23.53 1.38
C LEU A 474 22.37 22.87 0.13
N ASP A 475 23.47 22.16 0.27
CA ASP A 475 24.00 21.20 -0.74
C ASP A 475 24.54 19.97 -0.01
N ARG A 476 23.79 18.88 -0.05
CA ARG A 476 24.11 17.64 0.67
C ARG A 476 23.97 16.43 -0.22
N SER A 477 24.99 15.58 -0.16
CA SER A 477 25.02 14.29 -0.83
C SER A 477 25.10 13.16 0.19
N PHE A 478 24.34 12.08 -0.04
CA PHE A 478 24.23 10.92 0.83
C PHE A 478 24.43 9.66 0.01
N ASP A 479 25.45 8.88 0.35
CA ASP A 479 25.73 7.59 -0.26
C ASP A 479 25.31 6.46 0.68
N SER A 480 24.88 5.34 0.11
CA SER A 480 24.55 4.15 0.89
C SER A 480 24.84 2.86 0.11
N PHE A 481 25.29 1.85 0.83
CA PHE A 481 25.42 0.49 0.34
C PHE A 481 24.50 -0.42 1.16
N ASN A 482 23.66 -1.20 0.47
CA ASN A 482 22.67 -2.07 1.07
C ASN A 482 22.84 -3.50 0.56
N ALA A 483 22.53 -4.45 1.44
CA ALA A 483 22.57 -5.88 1.16
C ALA A 483 21.35 -6.58 1.75
N SER A 484 20.93 -7.66 1.13
CA SER A 484 19.92 -8.56 1.70
C SER A 484 20.28 -10.02 1.45
N LEU A 485 19.94 -10.87 2.41
CA LEU A 485 20.05 -12.32 2.32
C LEU A 485 18.79 -12.96 2.93
N GLY A 486 18.05 -13.67 2.11
CA GLY A 486 16.86 -14.40 2.51
C GLY A 486 17.05 -15.91 2.27
N TYR A 487 16.60 -16.70 3.24
CA TYR A 487 16.53 -18.15 3.16
C TYR A 487 15.14 -18.64 3.50
N LYS A 488 14.59 -19.51 2.66
CA LYS A 488 13.31 -20.18 2.87
C LYS A 488 13.49 -21.68 2.69
N THR A 489 12.87 -22.48 3.54
CA THR A 489 12.82 -23.94 3.38
C THR A 489 11.52 -24.52 3.91
N LYS A 490 11.03 -25.58 3.28
CA LYS A 490 10.01 -26.45 3.85
C LYS A 490 10.70 -27.48 4.76
N LEU A 491 10.48 -27.36 6.07
CA LEU A 491 10.96 -28.35 7.05
C LEU A 491 10.15 -29.64 7.00
N ALA A 492 8.86 -29.52 6.70
CA ALA A 492 7.93 -30.58 6.39
C ALA A 492 6.87 -30.03 5.43
N ASP A 493 6.00 -30.85 4.84
CA ASP A 493 4.96 -30.38 3.92
C ASP A 493 4.10 -29.23 4.50
N PRO A 494 3.62 -29.30 5.77
CA PRO A 494 2.85 -28.20 6.34
C PRO A 494 3.71 -27.08 6.96
N LEU A 495 5.05 -27.26 7.10
CA LEU A 495 5.88 -26.37 7.91
C LEU A 495 6.95 -25.67 7.07
N THR A 496 6.84 -24.34 6.98
CA THR A 496 7.77 -23.47 6.26
C THR A 496 8.53 -22.57 7.24
N LEU A 497 9.84 -22.47 7.05
CA LEU A 497 10.73 -21.54 7.76
C LEU A 497 11.26 -20.51 6.77
N ARG A 498 11.25 -19.23 7.18
CA ARG A 498 11.92 -18.12 6.48
C ARG A 498 12.82 -17.37 7.44
N LEU A 499 14.00 -17.05 7.00
CA LEU A 499 14.98 -16.20 7.70
C LEU A 499 15.47 -15.14 6.73
N ASN A 500 15.38 -13.88 7.13
CA ASN A 500 15.84 -12.75 6.32
C ASN A 500 16.74 -11.84 7.15
N VAL A 501 17.83 -11.39 6.57
CA VAL A 501 18.69 -10.34 7.09
C VAL A 501 18.85 -9.31 5.99
N ALA A 502 18.47 -8.07 6.28
CA ALA A 502 18.53 -7.00 5.29
C ALA A 502 18.98 -5.69 5.93
N THR A 503 19.68 -4.88 5.15
CA THR A 503 19.94 -3.48 5.50
C THR A 503 19.02 -2.58 4.70
N GLY A 504 18.69 -1.45 5.30
CA GLY A 504 17.97 -0.36 4.66
C GLY A 504 18.60 0.96 5.04
N PHE A 505 18.29 1.98 4.29
CA PHE A 505 18.76 3.32 4.60
C PHE A 505 17.69 4.36 4.28
N ARG A 506 17.84 5.52 4.90
CA ARG A 506 17.08 6.73 4.61
C ARG A 506 18.02 7.93 4.74
N ALA A 507 18.10 8.73 3.68
CA ALA A 507 18.69 10.04 3.79
C ALA A 507 17.71 10.96 4.56
N PRO A 508 18.20 11.94 5.36
CA PRO A 508 17.33 12.95 5.92
C PRO A 508 16.56 13.65 4.81
N ASN A 509 15.29 13.99 5.07
CA ASN A 509 14.48 14.72 4.11
C ASN A 509 14.71 16.24 4.22
N LEU A 510 14.09 16.98 3.31
CA LEU A 510 14.24 18.44 3.27
C LEU A 510 13.77 19.11 4.56
N ALA A 511 12.62 18.72 5.11
CA ALA A 511 12.10 19.29 6.36
C ALA A 511 13.02 19.02 7.54
N GLU A 512 13.51 17.77 7.68
CA GLU A 512 14.46 17.41 8.74
C GLU A 512 15.78 18.21 8.68
N LEU A 513 16.21 18.58 7.48
CA LEU A 513 17.45 19.33 7.27
C LEU A 513 17.26 20.84 7.43
N THR A 514 16.09 21.39 7.10
CA THR A 514 15.94 22.82 6.84
C THR A 514 14.75 23.50 7.51
N SER A 515 13.80 22.79 8.15
CA SER A 515 12.64 23.42 8.78
C SER A 515 13.03 24.60 9.67
N ASN A 516 12.30 25.70 9.55
CA ASN A 516 12.48 26.91 10.39
C ASN A 516 11.19 27.73 10.37
N GLY A 517 10.16 27.25 11.04
CA GLY A 517 8.85 27.93 11.05
C GLY A 517 7.79 27.13 11.81
N VAL A 518 6.62 27.71 11.92
CA VAL A 518 5.44 27.07 12.51
C VAL A 518 4.90 26.01 11.54
N HIS A 519 4.53 24.89 12.08
CA HIS A 519 3.85 23.81 11.37
C HIS A 519 2.43 23.72 11.94
N GLU A 520 1.51 24.40 11.31
CA GLU A 520 0.14 24.65 11.80
C GLU A 520 -0.61 23.34 12.14
N GLY A 521 -0.52 22.34 11.27
CA GLY A 521 -1.16 21.04 11.52
C GLY A 521 -0.66 20.31 12.78
N THR A 522 0.44 20.78 13.41
CA THR A 522 1.00 20.19 14.63
C THR A 522 1.05 21.16 15.80
N ASN A 523 0.76 22.44 15.58
CA ASN A 523 0.92 23.55 16.55
C ASN A 523 2.32 23.52 17.19
N ARG A 524 3.35 23.49 16.35
CA ARG A 524 4.76 23.43 16.76
C ARG A 524 5.63 24.32 15.89
N TYR A 525 6.62 24.93 16.49
CA TYR A 525 7.72 25.53 15.73
C TYR A 525 8.79 24.46 15.49
N GLU A 526 9.08 24.13 14.24
CA GLU A 526 10.04 23.10 13.87
C GLU A 526 11.39 23.68 13.45
N ILE A 527 12.49 23.11 13.98
CA ILE A 527 13.87 23.47 13.63
C ILE A 527 14.56 22.24 13.03
N GLY A 528 14.95 22.39 11.76
CA GLY A 528 15.75 21.41 11.03
C GLY A 528 17.22 21.39 11.47
N ASN A 529 17.94 20.37 11.03
CA ASN A 529 19.37 20.24 11.34
C ASN A 529 20.13 19.78 10.09
N ALA A 530 20.83 20.71 9.45
CA ALA A 530 21.63 20.45 8.25
C ALA A 530 22.79 19.46 8.46
N ALA A 531 23.17 19.16 9.73
CA ALA A 531 24.26 18.22 10.06
C ALA A 531 23.78 16.76 10.20
N LEU A 532 22.50 16.48 10.03
CA LEU A 532 21.96 15.11 10.12
C LEU A 532 22.66 14.16 9.16
N LYS A 533 22.83 12.92 9.60
CA LYS A 533 23.45 11.82 8.84
C LYS A 533 22.37 10.85 8.37
N THR A 534 22.71 10.04 7.39
CA THR A 534 21.87 8.94 6.90
C THR A 534 21.47 8.03 8.06
N GLU A 535 20.17 7.70 8.16
CA GLU A 535 19.72 6.56 8.94
C GLU A 535 20.09 5.27 8.20
N GLN A 536 20.61 4.30 8.91
CA GLN A 536 20.90 3.00 8.36
C GLN A 536 20.52 1.92 9.35
N ASN A 537 19.80 0.89 8.90
CA ASN A 537 19.43 -0.21 9.75
C ASN A 537 19.98 -1.56 9.29
N VAL A 538 20.00 -2.48 10.25
CA VAL A 538 20.13 -3.92 10.02
C VAL A 538 18.95 -4.58 10.71
N GLN A 539 18.14 -5.29 9.95
CA GLN A 539 17.01 -6.03 10.50
C GLN A 539 17.17 -7.53 10.23
N THR A 540 16.81 -8.32 11.21
CA THR A 540 16.67 -9.77 11.12
C THR A 540 15.22 -10.14 11.35
N ASP A 541 14.65 -10.93 10.44
CA ASP A 541 13.28 -11.45 10.50
C ASP A 541 13.30 -12.97 10.52
N LEU A 542 12.53 -13.56 11.42
CA LEU A 542 12.26 -14.99 11.48
C LEU A 542 10.75 -15.22 11.32
N ASN A 543 10.38 -16.02 10.35
CA ASN A 543 9.00 -16.47 10.14
C ASN A 543 8.92 -17.99 10.19
N LEU A 544 8.03 -18.51 10.99
CA LEU A 544 7.63 -19.91 11.00
C LEU A 544 6.15 -20.00 10.68
N GLU A 545 5.80 -20.75 9.64
CA GLU A 545 4.43 -20.91 9.15
C GLU A 545 4.08 -22.39 9.06
N TYR A 546 3.00 -22.77 9.71
CA TYR A 546 2.41 -24.09 9.61
C TYR A 546 1.04 -23.97 8.90
N LYS A 547 0.84 -24.70 7.81
CA LYS A 547 -0.40 -24.67 7.03
C LYS A 547 -0.78 -26.06 6.57
N ASN A 548 -2.00 -26.49 6.94
CA ASN A 548 -2.64 -27.68 6.42
C ASN A 548 -4.08 -27.35 5.98
N THR A 549 -4.93 -28.32 5.68
CA THR A 549 -6.29 -28.10 5.17
C THR A 549 -7.25 -27.41 6.14
N HIS A 550 -6.99 -27.40 7.46
CA HIS A 550 -7.90 -26.88 8.48
C HIS A 550 -7.27 -25.86 9.43
N PHE A 551 -5.96 -25.69 9.34
CA PHE A 551 -5.21 -24.93 10.31
C PHE A 551 -4.06 -24.18 9.63
N GLU A 552 -4.03 -22.87 9.79
CA GLU A 552 -2.90 -22.03 9.44
C GLU A 552 -2.45 -21.27 10.68
N PHE A 553 -1.16 -21.38 11.00
CA PHE A 553 -0.54 -20.71 12.13
C PHE A 553 0.77 -20.10 11.68
N PHE A 554 1.03 -18.87 12.12
CA PHE A 554 2.33 -18.23 11.87
C PHE A 554 2.86 -17.51 13.13
N ILE A 555 4.18 -17.47 13.23
CA ILE A 555 4.94 -16.63 14.14
C ILE A 555 5.93 -15.83 13.31
N ASN A 556 5.90 -14.51 13.45
CA ASN A 556 6.92 -13.60 12.95
C ASN A 556 7.63 -12.95 14.13
N GLY A 557 8.95 -12.97 14.15
CA GLY A 557 9.75 -12.21 15.08
C GLY A 557 10.73 -11.33 14.34
N PHE A 558 10.99 -10.13 14.82
CA PHE A 558 11.96 -9.22 14.21
C PHE A 558 12.80 -8.49 15.26
N TYR A 559 14.03 -8.17 14.86
CA TYR A 559 14.92 -7.27 15.55
C TYR A 559 15.55 -6.31 14.54
N ASN A 560 15.43 -5.01 14.79
CA ASN A 560 15.87 -3.94 13.91
C ASN A 560 16.74 -2.95 14.69
N HIS A 561 18.03 -2.89 14.36
CA HIS A 561 18.96 -1.90 14.88
C HIS A 561 19.09 -0.77 13.89
N VAL A 562 18.82 0.47 14.32
CA VAL A 562 18.86 1.67 13.48
C VAL A 562 19.93 2.62 14.01
N ASN A 563 20.95 2.88 13.20
CA ASN A 563 21.92 3.93 13.46
C ASN A 563 21.36 5.29 13.03
N ASN A 564 21.64 6.32 13.82
CA ASN A 564 21.24 7.70 13.54
C ASN A 564 19.73 7.88 13.33
N TYR A 565 18.88 7.19 14.08
CA TYR A 565 17.42 7.35 14.03
C TYR A 565 17.02 8.81 14.27
N ILE A 566 16.34 9.43 13.31
CA ILE A 566 15.93 10.84 13.34
C ILE A 566 14.55 10.95 13.98
N TYR A 567 14.40 11.85 14.92
CA TYR A 567 13.11 12.16 15.56
C TYR A 567 13.08 13.61 16.04
N THR A 568 11.89 14.17 16.24
CA THR A 568 11.71 15.47 16.84
C THR A 568 11.71 15.38 18.36
N SER A 569 12.30 16.37 19.02
CA SER A 569 12.32 16.47 20.49
C SER A 569 12.06 17.92 20.89
N PRO A 570 11.26 18.17 21.97
CA PRO A 570 11.06 19.51 22.47
C PRO A 570 12.38 20.08 23.00
N THR A 571 12.62 21.36 22.71
CA THR A 571 13.81 22.09 23.21
C THR A 571 13.57 22.75 24.58
N GLY A 572 12.30 22.94 24.95
CA GLY A 572 11.87 23.71 26.11
C GLY A 572 11.77 25.22 25.84
N GLU A 573 11.99 25.66 24.59
CA GLU A 573 11.74 27.02 24.13
C GLU A 573 10.33 27.15 23.56
N THR A 574 9.82 28.40 23.50
CA THR A 574 8.57 28.76 22.81
C THR A 574 8.88 29.87 21.81
N ARG A 575 8.36 29.76 20.58
CA ARG A 575 8.42 30.77 19.52
C ARG A 575 7.04 30.88 18.87
N ASP A 576 6.62 32.09 18.54
CA ASP A 576 5.31 32.38 17.94
C ASP A 576 4.17 31.63 18.67
N ASP A 577 4.19 31.69 20.01
CA ASP A 577 3.27 30.99 20.92
C ASP A 577 3.24 29.46 20.78
N ASN A 578 4.18 28.85 20.03
CA ASN A 578 4.31 27.42 19.82
C ASN A 578 5.54 26.83 20.52
N ASP A 579 5.42 25.60 21.02
CA ASP A 579 6.55 24.83 21.55
C ASP A 579 7.53 24.49 20.44
N VAL A 580 8.84 24.75 20.69
CA VAL A 580 9.91 24.51 19.71
C VAL A 580 10.36 23.05 19.78
N PHE A 581 10.33 22.38 18.62
CA PHE A 581 10.84 21.04 18.41
C PHE A 581 12.01 21.05 17.43
N ALA A 582 13.12 20.39 17.80
CA ALA A 582 14.28 20.23 16.95
C ALA A 582 14.45 18.79 16.45
N TYR A 583 14.91 18.63 15.19
CA TYR A 583 15.28 17.34 14.65
C TYR A 583 16.64 16.88 15.18
N ILE A 584 16.66 15.75 15.86
CA ILE A 584 17.85 15.15 16.47
C ILE A 584 18.02 13.69 16.07
N GLN A 585 19.21 13.14 16.29
CA GLN A 585 19.53 11.75 15.99
C GLN A 585 20.01 10.97 17.22
N ASN A 586 19.61 9.70 17.32
CA ASN A 586 20.14 8.74 18.27
C ASN A 586 20.09 7.32 17.67
N ASN A 587 20.91 6.40 18.15
CA ASN A 587 20.74 5.01 17.77
C ASN A 587 19.49 4.44 18.44
N ALA A 588 18.82 3.55 17.76
CA ALA A 588 17.58 2.95 18.22
C ALA A 588 17.53 1.45 17.94
N ASN A 589 16.75 0.75 18.75
CA ASN A 589 16.41 -0.66 18.55
C ASN A 589 14.90 -0.81 18.59
N LEU A 590 14.36 -1.45 17.55
CA LEU A 590 12.96 -1.85 17.50
C LEU A 590 12.89 -3.37 17.42
N TYR A 591 12.05 -3.96 18.24
CA TYR A 591 11.86 -5.41 18.26
C TYR A 591 10.44 -5.78 18.66
N GLY A 592 10.00 -6.93 18.20
CA GLY A 592 8.64 -7.39 18.44
C GLY A 592 8.28 -8.57 17.54
N GLY A 593 7.00 -8.75 17.32
CA GLY A 593 6.52 -9.79 16.43
C GLY A 593 5.02 -9.87 16.33
N GLU A 594 4.58 -10.72 15.44
CA GLU A 594 3.19 -11.05 15.19
C GLU A 594 3.00 -12.57 15.32
N VAL A 595 1.87 -12.96 15.90
CA VAL A 595 1.41 -14.35 15.94
C VAL A 595 -0.01 -14.39 15.41
N GLY A 596 -0.31 -15.32 14.52
CA GLY A 596 -1.65 -15.48 13.98
C GLY A 596 -2.05 -16.95 13.83
N LEU A 597 -3.34 -17.16 13.96
CA LEU A 597 -3.98 -18.45 13.81
C LEU A 597 -5.25 -18.27 13.01
N HIS A 598 -5.42 -19.09 11.96
CA HIS A 598 -6.67 -19.29 11.26
C HIS A 598 -7.06 -20.76 11.36
N PHE A 599 -8.21 -21.03 11.89
CA PHE A 599 -8.73 -22.39 12.10
C PHE A 599 -10.16 -22.51 11.60
N HIS A 600 -10.44 -23.56 10.85
CA HIS A 600 -11.79 -24.00 10.54
C HIS A 600 -11.94 -25.49 10.84
N PRO A 601 -12.87 -25.81 11.75
CA PRO A 601 -13.06 -27.18 12.22
C PRO A 601 -13.81 -28.03 11.19
N HIS A 602 -13.24 -29.16 10.79
CA HIS A 602 -13.96 -30.16 10.01
C HIS A 602 -14.97 -30.92 10.88
N PRO A 603 -16.23 -31.15 10.46
CA PRO A 603 -16.80 -30.88 9.12
C PRO A 603 -17.49 -29.52 8.97
N LEU A 604 -17.17 -28.55 9.79
CA LEU A 604 -17.76 -27.19 9.76
C LEU A 604 -16.88 -26.24 8.93
N ASP A 605 -16.54 -26.61 7.69
CA ASP A 605 -15.63 -25.85 6.83
C ASP A 605 -16.13 -24.44 6.49
N TRP A 606 -17.39 -24.15 6.77
CA TRP A 606 -18.02 -22.85 6.67
C TRP A 606 -17.78 -21.93 7.89
N LEU A 607 -17.16 -22.44 8.97
CA LEU A 607 -16.88 -21.71 10.20
C LEU A 607 -15.38 -21.42 10.29
N HIS A 608 -15.01 -20.15 10.39
CA HIS A 608 -13.63 -19.68 10.49
C HIS A 608 -13.43 -18.98 11.82
N PHE A 609 -12.37 -19.35 12.53
CA PHE A 609 -11.87 -18.63 13.68
C PHE A 609 -10.48 -18.09 13.37
N GLU A 610 -10.34 -16.78 13.43
CA GLU A 610 -9.08 -16.08 13.17
C GLU A 610 -8.68 -15.32 14.42
N THR A 611 -7.41 -15.42 14.80
CA THR A 611 -6.85 -14.62 15.90
C THR A 611 -5.46 -14.16 15.53
N SER A 612 -5.14 -12.90 15.86
CA SER A 612 -3.78 -12.36 15.67
C SER A 612 -3.42 -11.44 16.82
N PHE A 613 -2.19 -11.56 17.27
CA PHE A 613 -1.59 -10.69 18.28
C PHE A 613 -0.34 -10.05 17.70
N GLU A 614 -0.15 -8.75 17.99
CA GLU A 614 1.02 -8.00 17.57
C GLU A 614 1.61 -7.18 18.70
N THR A 615 2.93 -7.05 18.69
CA THR A 615 3.69 -6.27 19.67
C THR A 615 4.92 -5.64 19.03
N VAL A 616 5.22 -4.41 19.42
CA VAL A 616 6.46 -3.72 19.06
C VAL A 616 6.94 -2.87 20.21
N THR A 617 8.25 -2.87 20.43
CA THR A 617 8.94 -2.00 21.38
C THR A 617 10.06 -1.26 20.65
N GLY A 618 10.13 0.05 20.84
CA GLY A 618 11.20 0.91 20.33
C GLY A 618 11.94 1.57 21.46
N ARG A 619 13.29 1.47 21.47
CA ARG A 619 14.15 2.09 22.48
C ARG A 619 15.32 2.82 21.85
N LYS A 620 15.68 3.96 22.41
CA LYS A 620 16.93 4.68 22.13
C LYS A 620 18.12 3.98 22.77
N ALA A 621 19.35 4.34 22.39
CA ALA A 621 20.57 3.77 22.94
C ALA A 621 20.71 3.95 24.48
N ASN A 622 20.14 4.99 25.04
CA ASN A 622 20.08 5.25 26.49
C ASN A 622 18.93 4.50 27.22
N ASN A 623 18.25 3.56 26.53
CA ASN A 623 17.10 2.80 26.99
C ASN A 623 15.77 3.57 27.13
N ASP A 624 15.71 4.86 26.84
CA ASP A 624 14.44 5.58 26.76
C ASP A 624 13.59 5.03 25.59
N TYR A 625 12.28 5.12 25.74
CA TYR A 625 11.37 4.72 24.69
C TYR A 625 11.37 5.72 23.52
N LEU A 626 11.20 5.20 22.30
CA LEU A 626 10.95 6.01 21.11
C LEU A 626 9.53 6.56 21.14
N PRO A 627 9.30 7.75 20.52
CA PRO A 627 7.95 8.27 20.35
C PRO A 627 7.18 7.50 19.26
N LEU A 628 5.85 7.63 19.31
CA LEU A 628 4.90 7.12 18.32
C LEU A 628 4.97 5.58 18.11
N ILE A 629 5.30 4.83 19.16
CA ILE A 629 5.25 3.37 19.12
C ILE A 629 3.83 2.88 19.40
N PRO A 630 3.19 2.12 18.51
CA PRO A 630 1.82 1.65 18.68
C PRO A 630 1.65 0.77 19.93
N ALA A 631 0.44 0.76 20.47
CA ALA A 631 0.05 -0.17 21.51
C ALA A 631 -0.03 -1.60 20.96
N ASN A 632 0.21 -2.60 21.80
CA ASN A 632 -0.03 -3.99 21.44
C ASN A 632 -1.51 -4.19 21.11
N ASN A 633 -1.80 -5.04 20.13
CA ASN A 633 -3.15 -5.31 19.69
C ASN A 633 -3.42 -6.82 19.57
N TRP A 634 -4.65 -7.22 19.90
CA TRP A 634 -5.13 -8.59 19.78
C TRP A 634 -6.49 -8.59 19.07
N ASN A 635 -6.53 -9.12 17.88
CA ASN A 635 -7.72 -9.24 17.06
C ASN A 635 -8.25 -10.67 17.06
N ASN A 636 -9.56 -10.83 17.25
CA ASN A 636 -10.24 -12.12 17.20
C ASN A 636 -11.47 -12.01 16.30
N THR A 637 -11.57 -12.87 15.30
CA THR A 637 -12.69 -12.88 14.35
C THR A 637 -13.31 -14.26 14.30
N LEU A 638 -14.61 -14.32 14.47
CA LEU A 638 -15.43 -15.49 14.14
C LEU A 638 -16.21 -15.16 12.87
N ARG A 639 -16.01 -15.92 11.81
CA ARG A 639 -16.66 -15.73 10.51
C ARG A 639 -17.37 -17.01 10.09
N THR A 640 -18.55 -16.86 9.53
CA THR A 640 -19.32 -17.95 8.92
C THR A 640 -19.55 -17.67 7.46
N GLU A 641 -19.49 -18.69 6.62
CA GLU A 641 -19.83 -18.62 5.21
C GLU A 641 -21.07 -19.46 4.92
N PHE A 642 -21.95 -18.96 4.07
CA PHE A 642 -23.19 -19.65 3.75
C PHE A 642 -23.76 -19.26 2.39
N LYS A 643 -24.63 -20.11 1.89
CA LYS A 643 -25.42 -19.87 0.67
C LYS A 643 -26.89 -20.12 0.96
N ILE A 644 -27.76 -19.20 0.51
CA ILE A 644 -29.20 -19.37 0.65
C ILE A 644 -29.81 -19.63 -0.73
N LYS A 645 -30.04 -20.89 -1.07
CA LYS A 645 -30.53 -21.33 -2.37
C LYS A 645 -29.71 -20.68 -3.51
N ASN A 646 -30.36 -20.25 -4.59
CA ASN A 646 -29.70 -19.67 -5.75
C ASN A 646 -29.81 -18.13 -5.82
N TRP A 647 -30.35 -17.49 -4.78
CA TRP A 647 -30.57 -16.06 -4.79
C TRP A 647 -29.60 -15.25 -3.91
N PHE A 648 -28.92 -15.93 -2.95
CA PHE A 648 -27.90 -15.33 -2.11
C PHE A 648 -26.70 -16.24 -2.03
N GLU A 649 -25.60 -15.84 -2.64
CA GLU A 649 -24.35 -16.60 -2.74
C GLU A 649 -23.20 -15.83 -2.06
N GLU A 650 -22.08 -16.50 -1.79
CA GLU A 650 -20.93 -15.93 -1.09
C GLU A 650 -21.35 -15.19 0.21
N GLY A 651 -22.40 -15.68 0.86
CA GLY A 651 -22.90 -15.09 2.10
C GLY A 651 -21.88 -15.26 3.22
N TYR A 652 -21.67 -14.20 4.01
CA TYR A 652 -20.84 -14.25 5.21
C TYR A 652 -21.50 -13.49 6.36
N ALA A 653 -21.16 -13.89 7.58
CA ALA A 653 -21.39 -13.12 8.78
C ALA A 653 -20.13 -13.20 9.64
N SER A 654 -19.70 -12.08 10.19
CA SER A 654 -18.48 -12.00 11.00
C SER A 654 -18.72 -11.22 12.29
N LEU A 655 -18.09 -11.70 13.37
CA LEU A 655 -17.98 -11.01 14.65
C LEU A 655 -16.50 -10.81 14.95
N ASN A 656 -16.08 -9.57 15.08
CA ASN A 656 -14.70 -9.22 15.42
C ASN A 656 -14.62 -8.55 16.79
N LEU A 657 -13.69 -9.00 17.62
CA LEU A 657 -13.27 -8.37 18.87
C LEU A 657 -11.83 -7.87 18.71
N SER A 658 -11.65 -6.56 18.66
CA SER A 658 -10.33 -5.91 18.65
C SER A 658 -10.02 -5.39 20.04
N SER A 659 -8.92 -5.87 20.65
CA SER A 659 -8.44 -5.52 21.99
C SER A 659 -7.10 -4.80 21.88
N THR A 660 -7.12 -3.48 22.08
CA THR A 660 -5.91 -2.66 22.17
C THR A 660 -5.50 -2.55 23.63
N PHE A 661 -4.25 -2.90 23.93
CA PHE A 661 -3.71 -2.85 25.31
C PHE A 661 -3.28 -1.43 25.68
N SER A 662 -3.08 -1.19 26.98
CA SER A 662 -2.53 0.08 27.45
C SER A 662 -1.11 0.27 26.92
N GLN A 663 -0.81 1.47 26.42
CA GLN A 663 0.54 1.85 26.04
C GLN A 663 1.16 2.71 27.13
N ASN A 664 2.05 2.08 27.91
CA ASN A 664 2.77 2.73 29.01
C ASN A 664 4.26 2.97 28.68
N ASN A 665 4.74 2.38 27.58
CA ASN A 665 6.11 2.48 27.10
C ASN A 665 6.24 3.70 26.17
N VAL A 666 6.22 4.89 26.74
CA VAL A 666 6.14 6.16 26.03
C VAL A 666 7.43 6.96 26.18
N SER A 667 7.72 7.84 25.22
CA SER A 667 8.83 8.79 25.32
C SER A 667 8.58 9.82 26.43
N GLY A 668 9.62 10.54 26.83
CA GLY A 668 9.54 11.48 27.95
C GLY A 668 8.59 12.67 27.75
N PHE A 669 8.13 12.90 26.52
CA PHE A 669 7.18 13.98 26.17
C PHE A 669 5.82 13.46 25.68
N GLU A 670 5.59 12.15 25.75
CA GLU A 670 4.30 11.55 25.45
C GLU A 670 3.57 11.11 26.71
N THR A 671 2.25 11.06 26.63
CA THR A 671 1.39 10.52 27.69
C THR A 671 1.04 9.06 27.41
N ALA A 672 0.92 8.24 28.47
CA ALA A 672 0.41 6.88 28.36
C ALA A 672 -1.04 6.84 27.85
N SER A 673 -1.44 5.72 27.28
CA SER A 673 -2.81 5.51 26.79
C SER A 673 -3.44 4.30 27.43
N LYS A 674 -4.73 4.40 27.75
CA LYS A 674 -5.52 3.30 28.30
C LYS A 674 -5.89 2.31 27.19
N GLY A 675 -5.93 1.02 27.54
CA GLY A 675 -6.45 -0.02 26.65
C GLY A 675 -7.98 0.06 26.47
N TYR A 676 -8.45 -0.51 25.37
CA TYR A 676 -9.88 -0.56 25.03
C TYR A 676 -10.20 -1.79 24.18
N ASN A 677 -11.48 -2.15 24.17
CA ASN A 677 -12.02 -3.22 23.34
C ASN A 677 -13.10 -2.67 22.42
N LEU A 678 -13.05 -3.05 21.14
CA LEU A 678 -14.05 -2.72 20.14
C LEU A 678 -14.67 -4.00 19.61
N VAL A 679 -15.98 -4.00 19.45
CA VAL A 679 -16.74 -5.10 18.87
C VAL A 679 -17.32 -4.64 17.54
N ASN A 680 -17.03 -5.39 16.49
CA ASN A 680 -17.47 -5.11 15.13
C ASN A 680 -18.26 -6.31 14.59
N LEU A 681 -19.28 -6.05 13.77
CA LEU A 681 -20.06 -7.05 13.05
C LEU A 681 -20.02 -6.76 11.56
N GLY A 682 -19.94 -7.82 10.76
CA GLY A 682 -20.06 -7.78 9.31
C GLY A 682 -21.09 -8.79 8.82
N PHE A 683 -21.87 -8.42 7.83
CA PHE A 683 -22.78 -9.28 7.11
C PHE A 683 -22.81 -8.89 5.65
N GLY A 684 -22.77 -9.85 4.73
CA GLY A 684 -22.83 -9.56 3.30
C GLY A 684 -22.90 -10.79 2.44
N GLY A 685 -22.90 -10.57 1.14
CA GLY A 685 -22.93 -11.61 0.12
C GLY A 685 -23.45 -11.09 -1.20
N THR A 686 -23.58 -11.96 -2.18
CA THR A 686 -24.06 -11.67 -3.53
C THR A 686 -25.53 -12.04 -3.69
N VAL A 687 -26.38 -11.02 -3.89
CA VAL A 687 -27.82 -11.18 -4.17
C VAL A 687 -28.02 -11.33 -5.68
N LYS A 688 -28.64 -12.43 -6.11
CA LYS A 688 -29.00 -12.67 -7.52
C LYS A 688 -30.49 -12.33 -7.76
N LEU A 689 -30.74 -11.37 -8.64
CA LEU A 689 -32.07 -10.98 -9.11
C LEU A 689 -32.19 -11.18 -10.61
N GLY A 690 -32.68 -12.33 -11.01
CA GLY A 690 -32.74 -12.73 -12.42
C GLY A 690 -31.34 -12.88 -13.02
N LYS A 691 -30.98 -12.04 -13.98
CA LYS A 691 -29.65 -12.02 -14.64
C LYS A 691 -28.64 -11.10 -13.96
N HIS A 692 -29.05 -10.35 -12.96
CA HIS A 692 -28.21 -9.35 -12.29
C HIS A 692 -27.76 -9.85 -10.92
N ALA A 693 -26.52 -9.53 -10.57
CA ALA A 693 -25.92 -9.82 -9.28
C ALA A 693 -25.48 -8.52 -8.60
N PHE A 694 -25.76 -8.42 -7.28
CA PHE A 694 -25.42 -7.28 -6.44
C PHE A 694 -24.68 -7.79 -5.22
N ASP A 695 -23.47 -7.31 -5.00
CA ASP A 695 -22.80 -7.54 -3.72
C ASP A 695 -23.37 -6.53 -2.71
N VAL A 696 -23.84 -7.02 -1.59
CA VAL A 696 -24.37 -6.20 -0.49
C VAL A 696 -23.56 -6.45 0.77
N ASN A 697 -23.30 -5.40 1.54
CA ASN A 697 -22.66 -5.51 2.83
C ASN A 697 -23.29 -4.56 3.86
N LEU A 698 -23.34 -5.02 5.09
CA LEU A 698 -23.76 -4.29 6.28
C LEU A 698 -22.69 -4.49 7.34
N ASN A 699 -22.06 -3.41 7.77
CA ASN A 699 -21.04 -3.47 8.80
C ASN A 699 -21.41 -2.56 9.96
N GLY A 700 -21.09 -2.99 11.18
CA GLY A 700 -21.22 -2.19 12.38
C GLY A 700 -19.88 -2.14 13.10
N ASN A 701 -19.25 -0.97 13.13
CA ASN A 701 -17.99 -0.74 13.81
C ASN A 701 -18.21 -0.05 15.14
N ASN A 702 -17.45 -0.45 16.17
CA ASN A 702 -17.62 0.02 17.54
C ASN A 702 -19.07 -0.08 18.01
N LEU A 703 -19.69 -1.26 17.88
CA LEU A 703 -21.13 -1.47 18.10
C LEU A 703 -21.62 -1.04 19.48
N PHE A 704 -20.80 -1.20 20.52
CA PHE A 704 -21.15 -0.81 21.87
C PHE A 704 -20.89 0.66 22.17
N ASP A 705 -20.53 1.43 21.15
CA ASP A 705 -20.29 2.87 21.24
C ASP A 705 -19.25 3.21 22.33
N LYS A 706 -18.17 2.45 22.34
CA LYS A 706 -17.08 2.63 23.31
C LYS A 706 -16.35 3.94 23.08
N LYS A 707 -16.27 4.79 24.08
CA LYS A 707 -15.40 5.98 24.09
C LYS A 707 -13.95 5.57 24.29
N TYR A 708 -13.06 5.93 23.38
CA TYR A 708 -11.64 5.60 23.43
C TYR A 708 -10.79 6.64 22.71
N ILE A 709 -9.50 6.70 23.10
CA ILE A 709 -8.48 7.51 22.42
C ILE A 709 -7.36 6.56 22.02
N ALA A 710 -7.10 6.44 20.72
CA ALA A 710 -6.01 5.63 20.19
C ALA A 710 -4.65 6.28 20.53
N HIS A 711 -3.64 5.47 20.85
CA HIS A 711 -2.32 6.00 21.24
C HIS A 711 -1.68 6.88 20.17
N LEU A 712 -1.85 6.51 18.90
CA LEU A 712 -1.30 7.24 17.74
C LEU A 712 -2.27 8.31 17.18
N SER A 713 -3.36 8.64 17.88
CA SER A 713 -4.21 9.78 17.52
C SER A 713 -3.48 11.09 17.85
N ARG A 714 -3.38 11.98 16.87
CA ARG A 714 -2.83 13.33 17.08
C ARG A 714 -3.74 14.18 17.97
N LEU A 715 -5.04 13.91 17.98
CA LEU A 715 -6.04 14.55 18.84
C LEU A 715 -6.01 14.07 20.30
N LYS A 716 -5.08 13.18 20.63
CA LYS A 716 -4.90 12.65 21.98
C LYS A 716 -4.46 13.71 22.99
N THR A 717 -3.60 14.63 22.58
CA THR A 717 -3.12 15.74 23.43
C THR A 717 -4.27 16.62 23.90
N ASP A 718 -5.30 16.80 23.06
CA ASP A 718 -6.47 17.61 23.32
C ASP A 718 -7.59 16.79 24.01
N GLY A 719 -7.32 15.52 24.32
CA GLY A 719 -8.26 14.61 24.97
C GLY A 719 -9.47 14.23 24.09
N ILE A 720 -9.38 14.42 22.77
CA ILE A 720 -10.47 14.17 21.83
C ILE A 720 -10.56 12.68 21.50
N PRO A 721 -11.74 12.04 21.75
CA PRO A 721 -11.95 10.63 21.44
C PRO A 721 -11.99 10.34 19.94
N ASN A 722 -11.63 9.11 19.57
CA ASN A 722 -11.82 8.57 18.23
C ASN A 722 -13.32 8.34 17.94
N ILE A 723 -13.62 8.05 16.68
CA ILE A 723 -14.96 7.83 16.15
C ILE A 723 -15.75 6.81 16.99
N GLY A 724 -17.00 7.15 17.33
CA GLY A 724 -17.97 6.27 17.98
C GLY A 724 -18.54 5.22 17.04
N ARG A 725 -19.70 4.66 17.40
CA ARG A 725 -20.37 3.64 16.58
C ARG A 725 -20.64 4.14 15.16
N ASN A 726 -20.33 3.29 14.17
CA ASN A 726 -20.60 3.54 12.76
C ASN A 726 -21.25 2.32 12.11
N ILE A 727 -22.42 2.49 11.49
CA ILE A 727 -23.05 1.47 10.66
C ILE A 727 -22.82 1.84 9.21
N VAL A 728 -22.30 0.89 8.43
CA VAL A 728 -21.97 1.08 7.02
C VAL A 728 -22.80 0.15 6.16
N LEU A 729 -23.49 0.74 5.20
CA LEU A 729 -24.27 0.02 4.17
C LEU A 729 -23.53 0.14 2.84
N GLY A 730 -23.28 -0.97 2.18
CA GLY A 730 -22.62 -0.98 0.86
C GLY A 730 -23.39 -1.82 -0.14
N VAL A 731 -23.42 -1.34 -1.39
CA VAL A 731 -23.95 -2.05 -2.55
C VAL A 731 -22.94 -1.91 -3.69
N ASN A 732 -22.61 -3.03 -4.33
CA ASN A 732 -21.75 -3.07 -5.49
C ASN A 732 -22.46 -3.84 -6.61
N PHE A 733 -22.53 -3.24 -7.79
CA PHE A 733 -23.19 -3.82 -8.97
C PHE A 733 -22.16 -4.01 -10.08
N ASN A 734 -22.06 -5.23 -10.59
CA ASN A 734 -21.17 -5.62 -11.67
C ASN A 734 -22.01 -6.06 -12.89
N LEU A 735 -21.67 -5.50 -14.08
CA LEU A 735 -22.28 -5.76 -15.39
C LEU A 735 -21.25 -6.42 -16.30
#